data_d31c791071323081aa66920cb840ed7c
#
_entry.id   d31c791071323081aa66920cb840ed7c
#
_cell.length_a   1.000
_cell.length_b   1.000
_cell.length_c   1.000
_cell.angle_alpha   90.00
_cell.angle_beta   90.00
_cell.angle_gamma   90.00
#
_symmetry.space_group_name_H-M   'P 1'
#
loop_
_entity.id
_entity.type
_entity.pdbx_description
1 polymer ?
#
loop_
_entity_poly.entity_id
_entity_poly.type
_entity_poly.pdbx_seq_one_letter_code
_entity_poly.pdbx_strand_id
1 'polypeptide(L)'
;MPGTSTSIPFTLENSSAENKIYDISVATSSPLISPILAKGEFQIAPHETSVYLVPLRIAAETTQGDYFVTLNSTDRSSGVSFTKVSPITISGNRKLSLTVLDTQEFTRAGESFRASFLLKNNGNVTESLILESKNAIVDHDASIILGPNESKIIEIHKRTNPEIGQNEFQNLNLSVYSRDNPKENQSVYVSTQVISVKPANMDIYHRFPVAASLSFIGMKNMGVYHDGFQGEIYGKGTLDKENKNQIEFRAVTHNPVELNTFTQYEEYFVNYRRDNLFVHLGDKTYSSSYLTEFARYGRGAEVRYDFNKVSLGGFYNHPRFFRDIKDEFNFYSAFKIRKESEISVGYLYKMPRKEEVNFGNIKLNSEAHLPYAKGKFKISKNMNLSGEFAYSTMEKSEGTAYMAQADVSFEKLTGNLLYMKASPQFAGYFNNTSTFNGNIQYRIFRKISLLANYMQDAKNFQRDTLFLAAPYRKYFQYGIQYQYLPSGSVILNNGYQKYQDRLEPKQFDYYERFFRISISQHIGIFQINLEGQFGKTDNYLSGFNGNSSFYSANLAFEKFRTSFNLFGSYAITSRYQLQNQKQLYYGARILSRFSDKTSLSVFYQNNYIPEEYFKDRNLFELLFHQQLFPGNELDLSGRYSLQRGQIGDKDFIFSVRYTWRPNVPIQKVAEYTSLSGNISNLGIKRTAGVRLMLGSYLSVTDKDGNYIFKNVIPGNYFLEIDRSTTEINDIPTTAFPAALSLSNKENTFNFGLTTAAKVQGHIQFPEAEEKSPTDIESLQEKKGKKKKESIVVEAVSNDQTYRKICFIGEDFDFTYLRPGDWTVKLYRNGLDKRYKISTDKFQFTLHPAETKELNIHIVKQQIEIKYQQESLKVGYNEIKNKK
;
A
#
# COMPACT_ATOMS: atom_id res chain seq x y z
N MET A 1 -11.34 -32.49 -22.51
CA MET A 1 -11.52 -31.06 -22.22
C MET A 1 -12.22 -30.42 -23.41
N PRO A 2 -13.04 -29.36 -23.21
CA PRO A 2 -13.62 -28.61 -24.34
C PRO A 2 -12.53 -28.05 -25.27
N GLY A 3 -12.79 -28.07 -26.58
CA GLY A 3 -11.84 -27.62 -27.60
C GLY A 3 -10.74 -28.61 -27.98
N THR A 4 -10.76 -29.83 -27.45
CA THR A 4 -9.75 -30.85 -27.71
C THR A 4 -10.33 -32.05 -28.47
N SER A 5 -9.45 -32.90 -29.01
CA SER A 5 -9.82 -34.19 -29.55
C SER A 5 -9.41 -35.32 -28.59
N THR A 6 -10.19 -36.35 -28.54
CA THR A 6 -9.92 -37.55 -27.73
C THR A 6 -10.35 -38.78 -28.50
N SER A 7 -9.94 -39.98 -28.07
CA SER A 7 -10.39 -41.24 -28.65
C SER A 7 -10.95 -42.13 -27.58
N ILE A 8 -12.06 -42.80 -27.87
CA ILE A 8 -12.67 -43.79 -27.01
C ILE A 8 -12.44 -45.19 -27.60
N PRO A 9 -11.89 -46.16 -26.83
CA PRO A 9 -11.71 -47.52 -27.27
C PRO A 9 -13.00 -48.31 -27.09
N PHE A 10 -13.39 -49.04 -28.10
CA PHE A 10 -14.44 -50.05 -28.06
C PHE A 10 -13.82 -51.41 -28.40
N THR A 11 -14.01 -52.41 -27.55
CA THR A 11 -13.54 -53.73 -27.78
C THR A 11 -14.64 -54.53 -28.51
N LEU A 12 -14.29 -55.12 -29.65
CA LEU A 12 -15.15 -55.98 -30.43
C LEU A 12 -14.48 -57.38 -30.49
N GLU A 13 -15.28 -58.38 -30.27
CA GLU A 13 -14.85 -59.78 -30.27
C GLU A 13 -15.60 -60.53 -31.35
N ASN A 14 -14.87 -61.30 -32.17
CA ASN A 14 -15.41 -62.19 -33.09
C ASN A 14 -15.31 -63.64 -32.55
N SER A 15 -16.40 -64.17 -32.01
CA SER A 15 -16.44 -65.51 -31.42
C SER A 15 -16.66 -66.64 -32.47
N SER A 16 -16.81 -66.29 -33.74
CA SER A 16 -17.02 -67.22 -34.82
C SER A 16 -15.71 -67.77 -35.41
N ALA A 17 -15.80 -68.86 -36.15
CA ALA A 17 -14.67 -69.48 -36.88
C ALA A 17 -14.36 -68.87 -38.24
N GLU A 18 -15.03 -67.75 -38.62
CA GLU A 18 -14.87 -67.06 -39.90
C GLU A 18 -14.45 -65.58 -39.68
N ASN A 19 -13.77 -65.02 -40.68
CA ASN A 19 -13.52 -63.59 -40.73
C ASN A 19 -14.85 -62.84 -40.84
N LYS A 20 -15.01 -61.82 -39.95
CA LYS A 20 -16.18 -60.94 -39.92
C LYS A 20 -15.83 -59.50 -40.30
N ILE A 21 -16.68 -58.92 -41.16
CA ILE A 21 -16.62 -57.52 -41.52
C ILE A 21 -17.82 -56.81 -40.87
N TYR A 22 -17.54 -55.81 -40.02
CA TYR A 22 -18.57 -55.02 -39.37
C TYR A 22 -18.67 -53.66 -40.02
N ASP A 23 -19.87 -53.26 -40.41
CA ASP A 23 -20.16 -51.87 -40.74
C ASP A 23 -20.34 -51.08 -39.42
N ILE A 24 -19.47 -50.18 -39.20
CA ILE A 24 -19.45 -49.35 -37.96
C ILE A 24 -20.15 -48.05 -38.21
N SER A 25 -21.02 -47.63 -37.29
CA SER A 25 -21.53 -46.25 -37.22
C SER A 25 -21.45 -45.72 -35.78
N VAL A 26 -21.10 -44.47 -35.67
CA VAL A 26 -20.90 -43.79 -34.40
C VAL A 26 -21.88 -42.64 -34.28
N ALA A 27 -22.63 -42.62 -33.19
CA ALA A 27 -23.47 -41.48 -32.79
C ALA A 27 -23.05 -40.95 -31.41
N THR A 28 -23.35 -39.71 -31.19
CA THR A 28 -23.06 -39.03 -29.91
C THR A 28 -24.34 -38.39 -29.35
N SER A 29 -24.44 -38.27 -28.03
CA SER A 29 -25.61 -37.68 -27.35
C SER A 29 -25.69 -36.15 -27.50
N SER A 30 -24.65 -35.53 -28.07
CA SER A 30 -24.61 -34.09 -28.29
C SER A 30 -23.93 -33.77 -29.64
N PRO A 31 -24.48 -32.87 -30.43
CA PRO A 31 -23.87 -32.41 -31.70
C PRO A 31 -22.53 -31.65 -31.46
N LEU A 32 -22.25 -31.23 -30.25
CA LEU A 32 -20.99 -30.56 -29.85
C LEU A 32 -19.84 -31.55 -29.64
N ILE A 33 -20.14 -32.84 -29.62
CA ILE A 33 -19.16 -33.93 -29.59
C ILE A 33 -19.37 -34.71 -30.88
N SER A 34 -18.51 -34.51 -31.84
CA SER A 34 -18.63 -35.12 -33.14
C SER A 34 -17.57 -36.19 -33.37
N PRO A 35 -17.95 -37.40 -33.88
CA PRO A 35 -16.96 -38.36 -34.32
C PRO A 35 -16.24 -37.85 -35.56
N ILE A 36 -14.93 -38.03 -35.64
CA ILE A 36 -14.13 -37.63 -36.82
C ILE A 36 -14.44 -38.59 -37.98
N LEU A 37 -14.71 -39.84 -37.63
CA LEU A 37 -15.18 -40.85 -38.56
C LEU A 37 -16.52 -41.40 -38.04
N ALA A 38 -17.61 -40.96 -38.63
CA ALA A 38 -18.97 -41.39 -38.22
C ALA A 38 -19.38 -42.76 -38.75
N LYS A 39 -18.76 -43.23 -39.82
CA LYS A 39 -19.00 -44.55 -40.43
C LYS A 39 -17.67 -45.13 -40.88
N GLY A 40 -17.55 -46.44 -40.83
CA GLY A 40 -16.35 -47.16 -41.25
C GLY A 40 -16.58 -48.63 -41.31
N GLU A 41 -15.64 -49.35 -41.87
CA GLU A 41 -15.62 -50.85 -41.92
C GLU A 41 -14.52 -51.34 -40.98
N PHE A 42 -14.78 -52.42 -40.25
CA PHE A 42 -13.82 -53.06 -39.35
C PHE A 42 -13.83 -54.56 -39.47
N GLN A 43 -12.70 -55.14 -39.80
CA GLN A 43 -12.56 -56.57 -39.98
C GLN A 43 -11.88 -57.17 -38.73
N ILE A 44 -12.43 -58.30 -38.30
CA ILE A 44 -11.93 -59.08 -37.15
C ILE A 44 -11.77 -60.53 -37.55
N ALA A 45 -10.58 -61.06 -37.31
CA ALA A 45 -10.26 -62.48 -37.64
C ALA A 45 -11.04 -63.46 -36.70
N PRO A 46 -11.09 -64.75 -37.08
CA PRO A 46 -11.76 -65.78 -36.25
C PRO A 46 -11.15 -65.80 -34.82
N HIS A 47 -12.05 -65.83 -33.84
CA HIS A 47 -11.72 -65.90 -32.39
C HIS A 47 -10.79 -64.71 -31.90
N GLU A 48 -10.78 -63.58 -32.64
CA GLU A 48 -9.95 -62.43 -32.27
C GLU A 48 -10.78 -61.38 -31.54
N THR A 49 -10.11 -60.73 -30.60
CA THR A 49 -10.62 -59.54 -29.94
C THR A 49 -9.79 -58.33 -30.38
N SER A 50 -10.43 -57.36 -30.97
CA SER A 50 -9.78 -56.17 -31.49
C SER A 50 -10.39 -54.90 -30.93
N VAL A 51 -9.58 -53.81 -30.85
CA VAL A 51 -10.02 -52.52 -30.31
C VAL A 51 -10.25 -51.53 -31.45
N TYR A 52 -11.46 -51.04 -31.55
CA TYR A 52 -11.85 -49.97 -32.47
C TYR A 52 -11.77 -48.63 -31.72
N LEU A 53 -10.87 -47.74 -32.17
CA LEU A 53 -10.71 -46.41 -31.59
C LEU A 53 -11.65 -45.43 -32.29
N VAL A 54 -12.51 -44.79 -31.53
CA VAL A 54 -13.43 -43.76 -32.03
C VAL A 54 -12.82 -42.37 -31.70
N PRO A 55 -12.21 -41.70 -32.68
CA PRO A 55 -11.71 -40.37 -32.50
C PRO A 55 -12.87 -39.37 -32.50
N LEU A 56 -12.91 -38.52 -31.47
CA LEU A 56 -13.94 -37.52 -31.22
C LEU A 56 -13.34 -36.12 -31.20
N ARG A 57 -14.05 -35.16 -31.72
CA ARG A 57 -13.79 -33.76 -31.58
C ARG A 57 -14.81 -33.17 -30.61
N ILE A 58 -14.32 -32.53 -29.55
CA ILE A 58 -15.14 -31.86 -28.54
C ILE A 58 -15.12 -30.37 -28.86
N ALA A 59 -16.25 -29.77 -29.14
CA ALA A 59 -16.33 -28.32 -29.39
C ALA A 59 -16.00 -27.54 -28.14
N ALA A 60 -15.45 -26.35 -28.30
CA ALA A 60 -15.05 -25.48 -27.20
C ALA A 60 -16.24 -25.02 -26.33
N GLU A 61 -17.42 -25.02 -26.90
CA GLU A 61 -18.70 -24.62 -26.29
C GLU A 61 -19.37 -25.76 -25.50
N THR A 62 -18.78 -26.95 -25.51
CA THR A 62 -19.39 -28.12 -24.83
C THR A 62 -19.42 -27.85 -23.31
N THR A 63 -20.62 -27.88 -22.75
CA THR A 63 -20.82 -27.67 -21.31
C THR A 63 -20.29 -28.84 -20.48
N GLN A 64 -19.98 -28.59 -19.22
CA GLN A 64 -19.68 -29.66 -18.26
C GLN A 64 -20.85 -30.65 -18.17
N GLY A 65 -20.54 -31.92 -18.13
CA GLY A 65 -21.55 -32.98 -17.96
C GLY A 65 -21.09 -34.30 -18.51
N ASP A 66 -21.97 -35.29 -18.34
CA ASP A 66 -21.78 -36.62 -18.88
C ASP A 66 -22.53 -36.76 -20.22
N TYR A 67 -21.81 -37.24 -21.18
CA TYR A 67 -22.30 -37.50 -22.54
C TYR A 67 -22.05 -38.96 -22.89
N PHE A 68 -22.70 -39.41 -23.94
CA PHE A 68 -22.59 -40.80 -24.36
C PHE A 68 -22.16 -40.88 -25.83
N VAL A 69 -21.31 -41.85 -26.12
CA VAL A 69 -20.89 -42.23 -27.46
C VAL A 69 -21.40 -43.63 -27.73
N THR A 70 -22.19 -43.77 -28.76
CA THR A 70 -22.80 -45.02 -29.14
C THR A 70 -22.13 -45.57 -30.39
N LEU A 71 -21.55 -46.73 -30.29
CA LEU A 71 -21.03 -47.50 -31.41
C LEU A 71 -22.07 -48.52 -31.80
N ASN A 72 -22.51 -48.48 -33.04
CA ASN A 72 -23.31 -49.51 -33.65
C ASN A 72 -22.43 -50.30 -34.67
N SER A 73 -22.37 -51.61 -34.51
CA SER A 73 -21.63 -52.48 -35.41
C SER A 73 -22.59 -53.51 -35.98
N THR A 74 -22.67 -53.59 -37.31
CA THR A 74 -23.55 -54.54 -38.02
C THR A 74 -22.68 -55.51 -38.76
N ASP A 75 -22.82 -56.76 -38.46
CA ASP A 75 -22.20 -57.87 -39.20
C ASP A 75 -22.73 -57.89 -40.62
N ARG A 76 -21.90 -57.66 -41.60
CA ARG A 76 -22.30 -57.59 -43.02
C ARG A 76 -22.82 -58.94 -43.56
N SER A 77 -22.35 -60.04 -42.96
CA SER A 77 -22.76 -61.41 -43.42
C SER A 77 -24.09 -61.84 -42.85
N SER A 78 -24.43 -61.50 -41.61
CA SER A 78 -25.63 -61.94 -40.90
C SER A 78 -26.69 -60.83 -40.77
N GLY A 79 -26.34 -59.57 -41.00
CA GLY A 79 -27.20 -58.40 -40.75
C GLY A 79 -27.47 -58.11 -39.26
N VAL A 80 -26.85 -58.84 -38.37
CA VAL A 80 -27.06 -58.64 -36.91
C VAL A 80 -26.31 -57.41 -36.46
N SER A 81 -27.02 -56.57 -35.78
CA SER A 81 -26.48 -55.31 -35.23
C SER A 81 -26.25 -55.38 -33.70
N PHE A 82 -25.07 -54.88 -33.26
CA PHE A 82 -24.70 -54.76 -31.86
C PHE A 82 -24.48 -53.26 -31.54
N THR A 83 -25.01 -52.85 -30.39
CA THR A 83 -24.87 -51.49 -29.92
C THR A 83 -24.13 -51.46 -28.61
N LYS A 84 -23.09 -50.63 -28.50
CA LYS A 84 -22.36 -50.37 -27.25
C LYS A 84 -22.31 -48.87 -26.99
N VAL A 85 -22.68 -48.51 -25.77
CA VAL A 85 -22.63 -47.13 -25.28
C VAL A 85 -21.47 -46.96 -24.31
N SER A 86 -20.66 -45.91 -24.52
CA SER A 86 -19.57 -45.53 -23.62
C SER A 86 -19.79 -44.12 -23.13
N PRO A 87 -19.69 -43.88 -21.81
CA PRO A 87 -19.78 -42.52 -21.27
C PRO A 87 -18.50 -41.71 -21.52
N ILE A 88 -18.65 -40.40 -21.72
CA ILE A 88 -17.58 -39.43 -21.76
C ILE A 88 -17.93 -38.25 -20.86
N THR A 89 -17.12 -38.01 -19.87
CA THR A 89 -17.30 -36.88 -18.95
C THR A 89 -16.52 -35.66 -19.42
N ILE A 90 -17.21 -34.57 -19.65
CA ILE A 90 -16.61 -33.29 -19.97
C ILE A 90 -16.38 -32.52 -18.67
N SER A 91 -15.11 -32.30 -18.35
CA SER A 91 -14.73 -31.58 -17.16
C SER A 91 -15.06 -30.08 -17.25
N GLY A 92 -15.42 -29.49 -16.11
CA GLY A 92 -15.67 -28.06 -16.00
C GLY A 92 -14.39 -27.27 -16.17
N ASN A 93 -14.44 -26.25 -17.02
CA ASN A 93 -13.43 -25.22 -17.16
C ASN A 93 -14.08 -23.88 -16.78
N ARG A 94 -13.57 -23.25 -15.73
CA ARG A 94 -14.04 -21.97 -15.25
C ARG A 94 -13.08 -20.89 -15.72
N LYS A 95 -13.61 -19.85 -16.36
CA LYS A 95 -12.81 -18.73 -16.84
C LYS A 95 -13.67 -17.49 -16.97
N LEU A 96 -13.42 -16.51 -16.11
CA LEU A 96 -14.07 -15.21 -16.16
C LEU A 96 -13.19 -14.18 -16.89
N SER A 97 -13.81 -13.21 -17.52
CA SER A 97 -13.16 -11.99 -17.97
C SER A 97 -13.99 -10.77 -17.61
N LEU A 98 -13.32 -9.75 -17.11
CA LEU A 98 -13.91 -8.47 -16.78
C LEU A 98 -13.12 -7.38 -17.52
N THR A 99 -13.78 -6.61 -18.38
CA THR A 99 -13.17 -5.56 -19.19
C THR A 99 -13.94 -4.26 -19.06
N VAL A 100 -13.26 -3.14 -19.09
CA VAL A 100 -13.87 -1.82 -19.10
C VAL A 100 -14.54 -1.61 -20.46
N LEU A 101 -15.80 -1.21 -20.47
CA LEU A 101 -16.52 -0.80 -21.68
C LEU A 101 -16.49 0.69 -21.86
N ASP A 102 -16.83 1.42 -20.80
CA ASP A 102 -16.91 2.87 -20.80
C ASP A 102 -16.56 3.42 -19.42
N THR A 103 -15.95 4.59 -19.41
CA THR A 103 -15.65 5.35 -18.19
C THR A 103 -15.63 6.82 -18.51
N GLN A 104 -16.10 7.64 -17.60
CA GLN A 104 -15.99 9.08 -17.70
C GLN A 104 -14.56 9.50 -17.43
N GLU A 105 -13.94 10.22 -18.36
CA GLU A 105 -12.58 10.76 -18.19
C GLU A 105 -12.53 11.80 -17.07
N PHE A 106 -13.60 12.56 -16.88
CA PHE A 106 -13.71 13.59 -15.85
C PHE A 106 -15.15 13.74 -15.35
N THR A 107 -15.29 14.29 -14.14
CA THR A 107 -16.56 14.71 -13.53
C THR A 107 -16.32 15.94 -12.66
N ARG A 108 -17.36 16.65 -12.30
CA ARG A 108 -17.28 17.79 -11.38
C ARG A 108 -17.39 17.34 -9.92
N ALA A 109 -16.75 18.07 -9.03
CA ALA A 109 -16.95 17.90 -7.61
C ALA A 109 -18.43 18.11 -7.23
N GLY A 110 -19.01 17.15 -6.50
CA GLY A 110 -20.44 17.11 -6.15
C GLY A 110 -21.32 16.30 -7.11
N GLU A 111 -20.87 16.00 -8.33
CA GLU A 111 -21.56 15.15 -9.28
C GLU A 111 -21.21 13.68 -9.12
N SER A 112 -22.05 12.81 -9.67
CA SER A 112 -21.80 11.37 -9.75
C SER A 112 -21.14 11.02 -11.07
N PHE A 113 -20.19 10.13 -11.05
CA PHE A 113 -19.61 9.54 -12.24
C PHE A 113 -19.79 8.02 -12.23
N ARG A 114 -19.77 7.44 -13.42
CA ARG A 114 -20.06 6.02 -13.63
C ARG A 114 -19.02 5.36 -14.52
N ALA A 115 -18.93 4.04 -14.40
CA ALA A 115 -18.17 3.20 -15.30
C ALA A 115 -18.96 1.92 -15.62
N SER A 116 -18.84 1.45 -16.84
CA SER A 116 -19.48 0.26 -17.34
C SER A 116 -18.44 -0.81 -17.66
N PHE A 117 -18.71 -2.04 -17.26
CA PHE A 117 -17.82 -3.18 -17.44
C PHE A 117 -18.54 -4.30 -18.17
N LEU A 118 -17.85 -4.98 -19.05
CA LEU A 118 -18.30 -6.21 -19.66
C LEU A 118 -17.76 -7.39 -18.85
N LEU A 119 -18.65 -8.09 -18.20
CA LEU A 119 -18.37 -9.34 -17.51
C LEU A 119 -18.78 -10.50 -18.42
N LYS A 120 -17.86 -11.41 -18.69
CA LYS A 120 -18.12 -12.57 -19.55
C LYS A 120 -17.61 -13.85 -18.90
N ASN A 121 -18.45 -14.89 -18.97
CA ASN A 121 -18.07 -16.24 -18.62
C ASN A 121 -17.50 -16.94 -19.86
N ASN A 122 -16.19 -17.06 -19.97
CA ASN A 122 -15.51 -17.78 -21.04
C ASN A 122 -15.32 -19.28 -20.74
N GLY A 123 -15.89 -19.76 -19.65
CA GLY A 123 -15.89 -21.16 -19.23
C GLY A 123 -17.05 -21.96 -19.84
N ASN A 124 -17.10 -23.24 -19.50
CA ASN A 124 -18.16 -24.14 -19.88
C ASN A 124 -19.09 -24.58 -18.73
N VAL A 125 -19.00 -23.86 -17.61
CA VAL A 125 -19.80 -24.07 -16.39
C VAL A 125 -20.62 -22.83 -16.15
N THR A 126 -21.86 -22.99 -15.66
CA THR A 126 -22.64 -21.84 -15.16
C THR A 126 -22.02 -21.33 -13.86
N GLU A 127 -21.79 -20.02 -13.78
CA GLU A 127 -21.17 -19.36 -12.63
C GLU A 127 -22.19 -18.55 -11.84
N SER A 128 -22.20 -18.75 -10.53
CA SER A 128 -22.86 -17.84 -9.57
C SER A 128 -21.84 -16.83 -9.08
N LEU A 129 -21.99 -15.57 -9.48
CA LEU A 129 -20.98 -14.52 -9.31
C LEU A 129 -21.44 -13.51 -8.29
N ILE A 130 -20.50 -13.08 -7.45
CA ILE A 130 -20.70 -11.99 -6.49
C ILE A 130 -19.97 -10.75 -7.03
N LEU A 131 -20.68 -9.62 -7.02
CA LEU A 131 -20.19 -8.32 -7.47
C LEU A 131 -19.92 -7.45 -6.25
N GLU A 132 -18.73 -6.88 -6.16
CA GLU A 132 -18.33 -6.03 -5.05
C GLU A 132 -17.53 -4.82 -5.54
N SER A 133 -17.81 -3.67 -4.94
CA SER A 133 -16.97 -2.48 -5.07
C SER A 133 -16.69 -1.90 -3.68
N LYS A 134 -15.42 -1.55 -3.42
CA LYS A 134 -15.02 -0.96 -2.13
C LYS A 134 -15.34 0.52 -2.02
N ASN A 135 -15.54 1.20 -3.14
CA ASN A 135 -15.58 2.65 -3.19
C ASN A 135 -16.66 3.22 -4.12
N ALA A 136 -17.53 2.35 -4.65
CA ALA A 136 -18.64 2.73 -5.52
C ALA A 136 -19.90 1.90 -5.21
N ILE A 137 -21.03 2.33 -5.71
CA ILE A 137 -22.30 1.61 -5.67
C ILE A 137 -22.39 0.79 -6.96
N VAL A 138 -22.73 -0.48 -6.83
CA VAL A 138 -22.97 -1.37 -7.96
C VAL A 138 -24.46 -1.30 -8.29
N ASP A 139 -24.80 -0.97 -9.55
CA ASP A 139 -26.19 -0.79 -10.03
C ASP A 139 -26.86 -2.11 -10.44
N HIS A 140 -26.45 -3.19 -9.83
CA HIS A 140 -26.98 -4.54 -10.03
C HIS A 140 -27.12 -5.27 -8.70
N ASP A 141 -27.89 -6.36 -8.72
CA ASP A 141 -27.94 -7.28 -7.59
C ASP A 141 -26.53 -7.74 -7.20
N ALA A 142 -26.29 -7.87 -5.91
CA ALA A 142 -24.98 -8.29 -5.38
C ALA A 142 -24.54 -9.67 -5.88
N SER A 143 -25.43 -10.46 -6.46
CA SER A 143 -25.15 -11.75 -7.08
C SER A 143 -25.86 -11.92 -8.41
N ILE A 144 -25.16 -12.46 -9.40
CA ILE A 144 -25.67 -12.75 -10.73
C ILE A 144 -25.27 -14.17 -11.15
N ILE A 145 -26.07 -14.74 -12.03
CA ILE A 145 -25.78 -16.06 -12.63
C ILE A 145 -25.47 -15.83 -14.11
N LEU A 146 -24.31 -16.37 -14.57
CA LEU A 146 -23.89 -16.34 -15.97
C LEU A 146 -23.69 -17.76 -16.48
N GLY A 147 -24.46 -18.14 -17.51
CA GLY A 147 -24.24 -19.38 -18.24
C GLY A 147 -22.92 -19.39 -19.02
N PRO A 148 -22.54 -20.55 -19.58
CA PRO A 148 -21.36 -20.66 -20.44
C PRO A 148 -21.45 -19.69 -21.64
N ASN A 149 -20.35 -18.98 -21.92
CA ASN A 149 -20.22 -17.94 -22.96
C ASN A 149 -21.20 -16.77 -22.86
N GLU A 150 -21.92 -16.63 -21.78
CA GLU A 150 -22.79 -15.49 -21.51
C GLU A 150 -21.99 -14.27 -21.03
N SER A 151 -22.47 -13.07 -21.39
CA SER A 151 -21.90 -11.80 -20.97
C SER A 151 -22.99 -10.86 -20.45
N LYS A 152 -22.61 -10.03 -19.49
CA LYS A 152 -23.46 -9.01 -18.90
C LYS A 152 -22.70 -7.71 -18.70
N ILE A 153 -23.38 -6.58 -18.92
CA ILE A 153 -22.84 -5.26 -18.58
C ILE A 153 -23.15 -5.00 -17.12
N ILE A 154 -22.12 -4.56 -16.39
CA ILE A 154 -22.22 -4.15 -14.98
C ILE A 154 -21.87 -2.68 -14.92
N GLU A 155 -22.76 -1.88 -14.37
CA GLU A 155 -22.55 -0.45 -14.12
C GLU A 155 -22.29 -0.20 -12.66
N ILE A 156 -21.37 0.70 -12.39
CA ILE A 156 -21.07 1.20 -11.04
C ILE A 156 -21.02 2.72 -11.06
N HIS A 157 -21.41 3.35 -9.98
CA HIS A 157 -21.34 4.80 -9.85
C HIS A 157 -20.85 5.25 -8.48
N LYS A 158 -20.32 6.46 -8.41
CA LYS A 158 -19.88 7.12 -7.19
C LYS A 158 -20.17 8.60 -7.24
N ARG A 159 -20.69 9.15 -6.15
CA ARG A 159 -20.83 10.59 -5.98
C ARG A 159 -19.55 11.18 -5.41
N THR A 160 -19.06 12.25 -6.01
CA THR A 160 -17.87 12.97 -5.57
C THR A 160 -18.19 13.94 -4.44
N ASN A 161 -17.16 14.28 -3.64
CA ASN A 161 -17.31 15.29 -2.60
C ASN A 161 -17.33 16.70 -3.22
N PRO A 162 -18.37 17.55 -3.00
CA PRO A 162 -18.41 18.91 -3.51
C PRO A 162 -17.34 19.83 -2.90
N GLU A 163 -16.76 19.45 -1.76
CA GLU A 163 -15.76 20.23 -1.02
C GLU A 163 -14.33 20.04 -1.53
N ILE A 164 -14.13 19.29 -2.62
CA ILE A 164 -12.80 19.08 -3.22
C ILE A 164 -12.24 20.43 -3.66
N GLY A 165 -11.10 20.84 -3.06
CA GLY A 165 -10.45 22.14 -3.30
C GLY A 165 -9.48 22.17 -4.47
N GLN A 166 -9.05 21.01 -4.99
CA GLN A 166 -8.12 20.86 -6.11
C GLN A 166 -8.56 19.68 -6.98
N ASN A 167 -8.18 19.72 -8.27
CA ASN A 167 -8.43 18.59 -9.17
C ASN A 167 -7.70 17.35 -8.65
N GLU A 168 -8.39 16.24 -8.57
CA GLU A 168 -7.83 14.97 -8.10
C GLU A 168 -8.33 13.81 -8.95
N PHE A 169 -7.61 12.71 -8.95
CA PHE A 169 -8.07 11.47 -9.56
C PHE A 169 -8.76 10.60 -8.53
N GLN A 170 -9.97 10.14 -8.87
CA GLN A 170 -10.69 9.17 -8.08
C GLN A 170 -10.84 7.86 -8.85
N ASN A 171 -10.60 6.76 -8.15
CA ASN A 171 -10.67 5.44 -8.73
C ASN A 171 -12.01 4.78 -8.40
N LEU A 172 -12.56 4.04 -9.35
CA LEU A 172 -13.60 3.04 -9.15
C LEU A 172 -12.99 1.67 -9.32
N ASN A 173 -13.43 0.72 -8.52
CA ASN A 173 -13.06 -0.68 -8.70
C ASN A 173 -14.32 -1.55 -8.74
N LEU A 174 -14.29 -2.55 -9.62
CA LEU A 174 -15.24 -3.64 -9.62
C LEU A 174 -14.47 -4.94 -9.43
N SER A 175 -14.86 -5.71 -8.43
CA SER A 175 -14.36 -7.04 -8.15
C SER A 175 -15.49 -8.06 -8.36
N VAL A 176 -15.20 -9.10 -9.08
CA VAL A 176 -16.14 -10.19 -9.36
C VAL A 176 -15.48 -11.49 -8.98
N TYR A 177 -16.15 -12.32 -8.22
CA TYR A 177 -15.67 -13.65 -7.85
C TYR A 177 -16.76 -14.71 -7.90
N SER A 178 -16.37 -15.92 -8.27
CA SER A 178 -17.27 -17.05 -8.28
C SER A 178 -17.58 -17.49 -6.86
N ARG A 179 -18.87 -17.67 -6.55
CA ARG A 179 -19.34 -18.20 -5.26
C ARG A 179 -18.90 -19.63 -5.04
N ASP A 180 -18.89 -20.41 -6.13
CA ASP A 180 -18.57 -21.84 -6.11
C ASP A 180 -17.07 -22.11 -6.11
N ASN A 181 -16.27 -21.16 -6.66
CA ASN A 181 -14.82 -21.24 -6.68
C ASN A 181 -14.17 -19.87 -6.45
N PRO A 182 -13.86 -19.48 -5.21
CA PRO A 182 -13.27 -18.17 -4.88
C PRO A 182 -11.91 -17.89 -5.51
N LYS A 183 -11.23 -18.90 -6.07
CA LYS A 183 -10.00 -18.70 -6.83
C LYS A 183 -10.24 -18.05 -8.19
N GLU A 184 -11.43 -18.20 -8.74
CA GLU A 184 -11.85 -17.56 -9.98
C GLU A 184 -12.39 -16.18 -9.65
N ASN A 185 -11.51 -15.17 -9.72
CA ASN A 185 -11.83 -13.79 -9.43
C ASN A 185 -11.20 -12.86 -10.47
N GLN A 186 -11.86 -11.74 -10.69
CA GLN A 186 -11.40 -10.67 -11.57
C GLN A 186 -11.62 -9.33 -10.87
N SER A 187 -10.67 -8.43 -10.96
CA SER A 187 -10.78 -7.08 -10.43
C SER A 187 -10.21 -6.08 -11.42
N VAL A 188 -10.95 -5.03 -11.69
CA VAL A 188 -10.56 -3.97 -12.63
C VAL A 188 -10.75 -2.61 -11.98
N TYR A 189 -9.83 -1.70 -12.25
CA TYR A 189 -9.82 -0.33 -11.77
C TYR A 189 -9.93 0.63 -12.94
N VAL A 190 -10.71 1.68 -12.76
CA VAL A 190 -10.78 2.82 -13.66
C VAL A 190 -10.55 4.10 -12.87
N SER A 191 -9.98 5.11 -13.51
CA SER A 191 -9.65 6.38 -12.88
C SER A 191 -10.37 7.50 -13.63
N THR A 192 -11.05 8.37 -12.86
CA THR A 192 -11.76 9.55 -13.38
C THR A 192 -11.19 10.79 -12.71
N GLN A 193 -10.91 11.82 -13.47
CA GLN A 193 -10.49 13.11 -12.92
C GLN A 193 -11.69 13.88 -12.38
N VAL A 194 -11.63 14.25 -11.10
CA VAL A 194 -12.63 15.11 -10.46
C VAL A 194 -12.15 16.54 -10.51
N ILE A 195 -12.92 17.39 -11.19
CA ILE A 195 -12.62 18.81 -11.35
C ILE A 195 -13.24 19.57 -10.19
N SER A 196 -12.39 20.28 -9.46
CA SER A 196 -12.85 21.15 -8.36
C SER A 196 -13.73 22.28 -8.89
N VAL A 197 -14.87 22.50 -8.21
CA VAL A 197 -15.75 23.65 -8.46
C VAL A 197 -15.45 24.84 -7.53
N LYS A 198 -14.51 24.66 -6.60
CA LYS A 198 -14.04 25.72 -5.71
C LYS A 198 -13.02 26.61 -6.40
N PRO A 199 -12.98 27.90 -6.06
CA PRO A 199 -11.93 28.80 -6.51
C PRO A 199 -10.56 28.18 -6.19
N ALA A 200 -9.74 28.00 -7.18
CA ALA A 200 -8.34 27.69 -6.98
C ALA A 200 -7.68 28.91 -6.34
N ASN A 201 -7.61 28.94 -5.02
CA ASN A 201 -6.78 29.90 -4.29
C ASN A 201 -5.32 29.48 -4.49
N MET A 202 -4.84 29.60 -5.71
CA MET A 202 -3.42 29.42 -5.99
C MET A 202 -2.68 30.64 -5.46
N ASP A 203 -1.80 30.38 -4.52
CA ASP A 203 -0.92 31.41 -4.01
C ASP A 203 0.12 31.76 -5.10
N ILE A 204 0.17 33.03 -5.50
CA ILE A 204 1.16 33.53 -6.48
C ILE A 204 2.55 33.72 -5.87
N TYR A 205 2.70 33.45 -4.59
CA TYR A 205 3.96 33.54 -3.91
C TYR A 205 4.47 32.17 -3.50
N HIS A 206 5.74 31.93 -3.70
CA HIS A 206 6.44 30.91 -2.95
C HIS A 206 6.60 31.40 -1.51
N ARG A 207 6.09 30.63 -0.53
CA ARG A 207 6.06 31.01 0.86
C ARG A 207 6.97 30.13 1.68
N PHE A 208 7.62 30.76 2.63
CA PHE A 208 8.45 30.07 3.61
C PHE A 208 7.65 29.89 4.91
N PRO A 209 7.44 28.66 5.39
CA PRO A 209 6.72 28.41 6.63
C PRO A 209 7.59 28.77 7.83
N VAL A 210 7.09 29.66 8.67
CA VAL A 210 7.68 30.08 9.95
C VAL A 210 6.68 29.81 11.06
N ALA A 211 7.16 29.41 12.22
CA ALA A 211 6.38 29.34 13.45
C ALA A 211 7.04 30.22 14.52
N ALA A 212 6.29 31.07 15.13
CA ALA A 212 6.70 31.85 16.30
C ALA A 212 5.84 31.44 17.49
N SER A 213 6.46 31.03 18.59
CA SER A 213 5.75 30.58 19.78
C SER A 213 6.19 31.37 21.03
N LEU A 214 5.23 31.62 21.90
CA LEU A 214 5.46 32.12 23.23
C LEU A 214 4.85 31.16 24.25
N SER A 215 5.65 30.67 25.17
CA SER A 215 5.25 29.75 26.23
C SER A 215 5.38 30.44 27.58
N PHE A 216 4.34 30.39 28.39
CA PHE A 216 4.41 30.63 29.83
C PHE A 216 4.60 29.28 30.52
N ILE A 217 5.60 29.15 31.37
CA ILE A 217 6.01 27.92 32.03
C ILE A 217 6.03 28.18 33.52
N GLY A 218 5.34 27.34 34.28
CA GLY A 218 5.39 27.39 35.75
C GLY A 218 5.75 26.00 36.32
N MET A 219 6.59 25.99 37.34
CA MET A 219 7.01 24.78 38.02
C MET A 219 7.07 24.99 39.50
N LYS A 220 6.58 24.00 40.26
CA LYS A 220 6.81 23.84 41.67
C LYS A 220 7.67 22.62 41.90
N ASN A 221 8.86 22.79 42.46
CA ASN A 221 9.79 21.72 42.80
C ASN A 221 10.30 21.89 44.21
N MET A 222 10.27 20.83 45.05
CA MET A 222 10.66 20.88 46.46
C MET A 222 10.05 22.02 47.27
N GLY A 223 8.81 22.40 46.96
CA GLY A 223 8.09 23.46 47.61
C GLY A 223 8.35 24.89 47.08
N VAL A 224 9.34 25.06 46.23
CA VAL A 224 9.66 26.35 45.59
C VAL A 224 8.98 26.46 44.26
N TYR A 225 8.36 27.60 43.97
CA TYR A 225 7.71 27.90 42.68
C TYR A 225 8.61 28.78 41.83
N HIS A 226 8.77 28.40 40.59
CA HIS A 226 9.48 29.14 39.57
C HIS A 226 8.58 29.26 38.31
N ASP A 227 8.59 30.41 37.67
CA ASP A 227 7.87 30.64 36.43
C ASP A 227 8.61 31.61 35.52
N GLY A 228 8.15 31.68 34.27
CA GLY A 228 8.68 32.60 33.29
C GLY A 228 8.22 32.33 31.88
N PHE A 229 8.75 33.12 30.96
CA PHE A 229 8.41 33.01 29.54
C PHE A 229 9.57 32.43 28.73
N GLN A 230 9.22 31.63 27.73
CA GLN A 230 10.15 31.12 26.73
C GLN A 230 9.63 31.45 25.34
N GLY A 231 10.45 32.06 24.51
CA GLY A 231 10.17 32.36 23.11
C GLY A 231 10.84 31.32 22.20
N GLU A 232 10.17 30.97 21.08
CA GLU A 232 10.73 30.12 20.05
C GLU A 232 10.37 30.68 18.68
N ILE A 233 11.34 30.67 17.75
CA ILE A 233 11.11 30.88 16.32
C ILE A 233 11.69 29.67 15.58
N TYR A 234 10.89 29.07 14.74
CA TYR A 234 11.24 27.91 13.91
C TYR A 234 10.81 28.14 12.48
N GLY A 235 11.66 27.78 11.53
CA GLY A 235 11.33 27.79 10.11
C GLY A 235 11.99 26.63 9.39
N LYS A 236 11.25 25.99 8.49
CA LYS A 236 11.76 24.90 7.64
C LYS A 236 11.05 24.90 6.31
N GLY A 237 11.81 25.02 5.24
CA GLY A 237 11.26 25.04 3.88
C GLY A 237 12.33 25.31 2.84
N THR A 238 11.86 25.68 1.65
CA THR A 238 12.70 26.06 0.52
C THR A 238 12.63 27.56 0.27
N LEU A 239 13.75 28.14 -0.12
CA LEU A 239 13.86 29.58 -0.43
C LEU A 239 13.51 29.87 -1.90
N ASP A 240 13.40 28.85 -2.74
CA ASP A 240 13.15 28.97 -4.17
C ASP A 240 12.08 27.99 -4.64
N LYS A 241 11.44 28.32 -5.75
CA LYS A 241 10.40 27.51 -6.41
C LYS A 241 10.92 26.14 -6.87
N GLU A 242 12.18 26.05 -7.25
CA GLU A 242 12.83 24.84 -7.72
C GLU A 242 13.17 23.85 -6.61
N ASN A 243 12.93 24.22 -5.34
CA ASN A 243 13.25 23.44 -4.13
C ASN A 243 14.72 23.06 -3.97
N LYS A 244 15.62 23.85 -4.56
CA LYS A 244 17.06 23.61 -4.50
C LYS A 244 17.70 24.13 -3.22
N ASN A 245 17.29 25.34 -2.76
CA ASN A 245 17.81 25.98 -1.57
C ASN A 245 16.89 25.68 -0.39
N GLN A 246 17.26 24.72 0.46
CA GLN A 246 16.51 24.38 1.66
C GLN A 246 17.17 25.01 2.89
N ILE A 247 16.37 25.62 3.72
CA ILE A 247 16.81 26.16 5.01
C ILE A 247 15.91 25.65 6.14
N GLU A 248 16.52 25.37 7.26
CA GLU A 248 15.83 25.08 8.52
C GLU A 248 16.56 25.82 9.63
N PHE A 249 15.83 26.58 10.42
CA PHE A 249 16.41 27.27 11.56
C PHE A 249 15.52 27.19 12.78
N ARG A 250 16.14 27.28 13.94
CA ARG A 250 15.44 27.31 15.22
C ARG A 250 16.17 28.20 16.17
N ALA A 251 15.43 29.00 16.90
CA ALA A 251 15.95 29.81 18.01
C ALA A 251 14.97 29.69 19.18
N VAL A 252 15.44 29.16 20.29
CA VAL A 252 14.67 29.00 21.54
C VAL A 252 15.42 29.74 22.63
N THR A 253 14.73 30.63 23.32
CA THR A 253 15.30 31.40 24.45
C THR A 253 15.54 30.50 25.66
N HIS A 254 16.23 31.01 26.65
CA HIS A 254 16.51 30.32 27.91
C HIS A 254 15.23 29.77 28.55
N ASN A 255 15.34 28.55 29.11
CA ASN A 255 14.26 27.92 29.84
C ASN A 255 14.22 28.43 31.27
N PRO A 256 13.14 29.11 31.70
CA PRO A 256 13.09 29.76 33.02
C PRO A 256 13.08 28.76 34.19
N VAL A 257 12.78 27.51 33.95
CA VAL A 257 12.66 26.49 35.01
C VAL A 257 13.76 25.40 34.99
N GLU A 258 14.71 25.50 34.05
CA GLU A 258 15.87 24.61 33.89
C GLU A 258 15.58 23.08 33.83
N LEU A 259 14.31 22.67 33.88
CA LEU A 259 13.87 21.28 33.79
C LEU A 259 13.19 20.97 32.46
N ASN A 260 13.55 19.85 31.92
CA ASN A 260 13.27 19.53 30.52
C ASN A 260 12.22 18.46 30.29
N THR A 261 11.05 18.59 30.85
CA THR A 261 9.99 17.63 30.60
C THR A 261 9.00 18.08 29.52
N PHE A 262 8.59 19.36 29.54
CA PHE A 262 7.66 19.97 28.57
C PHE A 262 8.22 21.24 27.95
N THR A 263 9.43 21.64 28.34
CA THR A 263 10.07 22.89 27.93
C THR A 263 11.27 22.54 27.06
N GLN A 264 11.62 23.47 26.20
CA GLN A 264 12.74 23.32 25.31
C GLN A 264 14.00 23.88 25.97
N TYR A 265 15.16 23.28 25.78
CA TYR A 265 16.40 23.92 26.10
C TYR A 265 16.62 25.17 25.23
N GLU A 266 17.40 26.10 25.71
CA GLU A 266 17.99 27.13 24.87
C GLU A 266 18.71 26.48 23.70
N GLU A 267 18.26 26.76 22.47
CA GLU A 267 18.74 26.12 21.27
C GLU A 267 18.78 27.12 20.12
N TYR A 268 19.88 27.17 19.42
CA TYR A 268 20.04 28.04 18.25
C TYR A 268 20.73 27.26 17.15
N PHE A 269 20.06 27.03 16.03
CA PHE A 269 20.70 26.43 14.88
C PHE A 269 20.15 26.91 13.54
N VAL A 270 20.98 26.75 12.51
CA VAL A 270 20.62 26.89 11.10
C VAL A 270 21.19 25.72 10.32
N ASN A 271 20.33 25.06 9.54
CA ASN A 271 20.67 24.07 8.53
C ASN A 271 20.48 24.70 7.16
N TYR A 272 21.44 24.53 6.27
CA TYR A 272 21.32 24.90 4.88
C TYR A 272 21.68 23.69 3.99
N ARG A 273 20.86 23.42 3.01
CA ARG A 273 21.12 22.39 2.01
C ARG A 273 20.89 22.93 0.62
N ARG A 274 21.87 22.71 -0.25
CA ARG A 274 21.73 22.98 -1.68
C ARG A 274 22.39 21.86 -2.46
N ASP A 275 21.61 21.17 -3.29
CA ASP A 275 22.09 20.03 -4.08
C ASP A 275 22.88 19.03 -3.20
N ASN A 276 24.17 18.97 -3.39
CA ASN A 276 25.09 18.08 -2.69
C ASN A 276 25.74 18.67 -1.43
N LEU A 277 25.53 19.96 -1.17
CA LEU A 277 26.11 20.65 0.00
C LEU A 277 25.11 20.66 1.14
N PHE A 278 25.58 20.28 2.32
CA PHE A 278 24.90 20.47 3.61
C PHE A 278 25.79 21.23 4.57
N VAL A 279 25.24 22.28 5.19
CA VAL A 279 25.90 23.08 6.23
C VAL A 279 24.97 23.18 7.43
N HIS A 280 25.52 22.94 8.60
CA HIS A 280 24.84 23.17 9.87
C HIS A 280 25.70 24.12 10.72
N LEU A 281 25.05 25.05 11.38
CA LEU A 281 25.65 25.94 12.38
C LEU A 281 24.77 25.96 13.62
N GLY A 282 25.36 25.80 14.79
CA GLY A 282 24.67 25.92 16.06
C GLY A 282 24.52 24.65 16.86
N ASP A 283 23.41 24.59 17.59
CA ASP A 283 23.14 23.53 18.56
C ASP A 283 22.55 22.30 17.86
N LYS A 284 23.15 21.16 18.08
CA LYS A 284 22.59 19.86 17.66
C LYS A 284 23.22 18.71 18.41
N THR A 285 22.68 17.53 18.21
CA THR A 285 23.33 16.28 18.61
C THR A 285 24.33 15.85 17.54
N TYR A 286 25.62 16.00 17.83
CA TYR A 286 26.72 15.60 16.94
C TYR A 286 27.06 14.13 17.13
N SER A 287 27.33 13.46 16.04
CA SER A 287 27.72 12.05 16.05
C SER A 287 28.77 11.77 14.99
N SER A 288 29.89 11.17 15.38
CA SER A 288 30.90 10.66 14.44
C SER A 288 30.60 9.22 14.06
N SER A 289 30.48 8.37 15.05
CA SER A 289 30.09 6.97 14.89
C SER A 289 29.41 6.44 16.16
N TYR A 290 28.86 5.24 16.10
CA TYR A 290 28.21 4.64 17.27
C TYR A 290 29.20 4.38 18.42
N LEU A 291 30.44 3.97 18.09
CA LEU A 291 31.45 3.64 19.10
C LEU A 291 32.21 4.88 19.60
N THR A 292 32.56 5.81 18.69
CA THR A 292 33.48 6.91 19.04
C THR A 292 32.77 8.08 19.73
N GLU A 293 31.70 8.60 19.13
CA GLU A 293 30.82 9.59 19.71
C GLU A 293 29.44 9.47 19.14
N PHE A 294 28.49 9.06 19.94
CA PHE A 294 27.11 8.89 19.58
C PHE A 294 26.20 9.85 20.33
N ALA A 295 25.61 10.78 19.56
CA ALA A 295 24.59 11.69 20.09
C ALA A 295 25.09 12.66 21.19
N ARG A 296 26.21 13.35 21.01
CA ARG A 296 26.65 14.38 21.92
C ARG A 296 26.06 15.73 21.57
N TYR A 297 25.20 16.24 22.42
CA TYR A 297 24.58 17.55 22.22
C TYR A 297 25.59 18.68 22.54
N GLY A 298 25.71 19.61 21.61
CA GLY A 298 26.59 20.76 21.78
C GLY A 298 26.37 21.83 20.72
N ARG A 299 27.13 22.89 20.75
CA ARG A 299 27.11 24.01 19.81
C ARG A 299 28.34 23.94 18.91
N GLY A 300 28.13 23.96 17.62
CA GLY A 300 29.23 23.77 16.68
C GLY A 300 28.85 24.07 15.23
N ALA A 301 29.60 23.46 14.34
CA ALA A 301 29.38 23.56 12.90
C ALA A 301 29.63 22.21 12.23
N GLU A 302 28.87 21.90 11.18
CA GLU A 302 29.09 20.73 10.35
C GLU A 302 28.97 21.12 8.88
N VAL A 303 29.88 20.58 8.08
CA VAL A 303 29.84 20.69 6.61
C VAL A 303 29.94 19.30 6.02
N ARG A 304 29.11 19.01 5.02
CA ARG A 304 29.14 17.80 4.23
C ARG A 304 28.92 18.11 2.75
N TYR A 305 29.73 17.48 1.91
CA TYR A 305 29.58 17.53 0.48
C TYR A 305 29.49 16.11 -0.10
N ASP A 306 28.43 15.84 -0.85
CA ASP A 306 28.14 14.53 -1.44
C ASP A 306 28.56 14.52 -2.92
N PHE A 307 29.74 13.94 -3.22
CA PHE A 307 30.13 13.63 -4.58
C PHE A 307 29.48 12.31 -4.97
N ASN A 308 28.78 12.20 -6.02
CA ASN A 308 28.13 10.98 -6.54
C ASN A 308 28.28 9.68 -5.67
N LYS A 309 29.51 9.11 -5.60
CA LYS A 309 29.84 7.89 -4.83
C LYS A 309 30.57 8.15 -3.51
N VAL A 310 31.06 9.34 -3.30
CA VAL A 310 31.86 9.72 -2.14
C VAL A 310 31.21 10.88 -1.41
N SER A 311 31.12 10.81 -0.12
CA SER A 311 30.72 11.93 0.73
C SER A 311 31.90 12.31 1.63
N LEU A 312 32.22 13.58 1.66
CA LEU A 312 33.22 14.15 2.57
C LEU A 312 32.50 15.04 3.58
N GLY A 313 32.86 14.93 4.83
CA GLY A 313 32.24 15.75 5.86
C GLY A 313 33.09 15.90 7.10
N GLY A 314 32.75 16.87 7.91
CA GLY A 314 33.35 17.08 9.21
C GLY A 314 32.53 18.02 10.08
N PHE A 315 32.77 17.93 11.36
CA PHE A 315 32.13 18.84 12.32
C PHE A 315 33.11 19.30 13.41
N TYR A 316 32.82 20.44 13.94
CA TYR A 316 33.28 20.96 15.24
C TYR A 316 32.10 20.96 16.21
N ASN A 317 32.29 20.50 17.42
CA ASN A 317 31.31 20.50 18.49
C ASN A 317 31.91 20.99 19.80
N HIS A 318 31.24 21.93 20.46
CA HIS A 318 31.49 22.33 21.84
C HIS A 318 30.35 21.75 22.72
N PRO A 319 30.59 20.63 23.44
CA PRO A 319 29.55 19.97 24.24
C PRO A 319 29.00 20.89 25.35
N ARG A 320 27.68 20.96 25.48
CA ARG A 320 26.99 21.87 26.39
C ARG A 320 26.74 21.27 27.78
N PHE A 321 26.36 20.00 27.83
CA PHE A 321 25.91 19.35 29.07
C PHE A 321 26.94 18.39 29.66
N PHE A 322 27.98 18.07 28.94
CA PHE A 322 29.03 17.14 29.37
C PHE A 322 30.29 17.92 29.74
N ARG A 323 30.73 17.74 30.98
CA ARG A 323 31.83 18.55 31.51
C ARG A 323 33.22 17.94 31.30
N ASP A 324 33.30 16.69 30.83
CA ASP A 324 34.54 15.97 30.57
C ASP A 324 35.26 16.41 29.27
N ILE A 325 34.50 16.85 28.28
CA ILE A 325 35.03 17.25 26.98
C ILE A 325 34.80 18.75 26.77
N LYS A 326 35.83 19.46 26.34
CA LYS A 326 35.77 20.87 25.96
C LYS A 326 35.34 21.02 24.51
N ASP A 327 36.05 20.39 23.58
CA ASP A 327 35.86 20.51 22.13
C ASP A 327 36.07 19.17 21.43
N GLU A 328 35.36 18.99 20.35
CA GLU A 328 35.44 17.83 19.48
C GLU A 328 35.57 18.26 18.02
N PHE A 329 36.44 17.58 17.27
CA PHE A 329 36.60 17.74 15.81
C PHE A 329 36.48 16.38 15.13
N ASN A 330 35.68 16.30 14.15
CA ASN A 330 35.49 15.06 13.36
C ASN A 330 35.63 15.31 11.88
N PHE A 331 36.36 14.41 11.18
CA PHE A 331 36.41 14.37 9.73
C PHE A 331 36.12 12.96 9.27
N TYR A 332 35.37 12.83 8.18
CA TYR A 332 35.05 11.52 7.61
C TYR A 332 34.92 11.55 6.10
N SER A 333 35.13 10.37 5.52
CA SER A 333 34.82 10.07 4.14
C SER A 333 33.95 8.82 4.07
N ALA A 334 32.89 8.85 3.27
CA ALA A 334 31.99 7.74 3.09
C ALA A 334 31.90 7.37 1.61
N PHE A 335 32.01 6.08 1.31
CA PHE A 335 31.98 5.52 -0.04
C PHE A 335 30.74 4.67 -0.24
N LYS A 336 29.88 5.04 -1.16
CA LYS A 336 28.71 4.26 -1.59
C LYS A 336 29.17 3.17 -2.57
N ILE A 337 29.17 1.92 -2.13
CA ILE A 337 29.54 0.75 -2.94
C ILE A 337 28.38 0.36 -3.83
N ARG A 338 27.16 0.36 -3.27
CA ARG A 338 25.88 0.08 -3.93
C ARG A 338 24.82 1.04 -3.38
N LYS A 339 23.62 1.02 -3.97
CA LYS A 339 22.50 1.90 -3.56
C LYS A 339 22.23 1.91 -2.03
N GLU A 340 22.45 0.77 -1.35
CA GLU A 340 22.17 0.60 0.08
C GLU A 340 23.38 0.03 0.86
N SER A 341 24.60 0.16 0.29
CA SER A 341 25.84 -0.33 0.92
C SER A 341 26.91 0.76 0.89
N GLU A 342 27.48 1.03 2.06
CA GLU A 342 28.42 2.13 2.27
C GLU A 342 29.53 1.70 3.24
N ILE A 343 30.73 2.19 2.98
CA ILE A 343 31.87 2.14 3.91
C ILE A 343 32.25 3.58 4.23
N SER A 344 32.47 3.86 5.50
CA SER A 344 32.94 5.18 5.96
C SER A 344 34.15 5.02 6.86
N VAL A 345 35.13 5.87 6.66
CA VAL A 345 36.32 6.03 7.52
C VAL A 345 36.34 7.44 8.06
N GLY A 346 36.77 7.59 9.28
CA GLY A 346 36.81 8.91 9.90
C GLY A 346 37.80 8.98 11.08
N TYR A 347 37.94 10.15 11.57
CA TYR A 347 38.80 10.51 12.67
C TYR A 347 38.12 11.53 13.57
N LEU A 348 38.05 11.21 14.85
CA LEU A 348 37.52 12.09 15.88
C LEU A 348 38.65 12.47 16.85
N TYR A 349 38.80 13.78 17.07
CA TYR A 349 39.69 14.35 18.07
C TYR A 349 38.84 14.94 19.22
N LYS A 350 39.20 14.62 20.47
CA LYS A 350 38.55 15.14 21.68
C LYS A 350 39.55 15.88 22.56
N MET A 351 39.20 17.08 22.94
CA MET A 351 39.97 17.90 23.84
C MET A 351 39.33 17.86 25.23
N PRO A 352 40.08 17.52 26.32
CA PRO A 352 39.53 17.48 27.66
C PRO A 352 39.37 18.89 28.23
N ARG A 353 38.44 19.02 29.19
CA ARG A 353 38.39 20.20 30.06
C ARG A 353 39.44 20.07 31.18
N LYS A 354 40.19 21.10 31.42
CA LYS A 354 41.24 21.14 32.48
C LYS A 354 40.68 21.28 33.92
N GLU A 355 39.40 21.55 34.07
CA GLU A 355 38.75 21.74 35.37
C GLU A 355 38.45 20.37 36.01
N GLU A 356 38.86 20.23 37.28
CA GLU A 356 38.56 19.04 38.07
C GLU A 356 37.05 18.97 38.40
N VAL A 357 36.31 18.13 37.72
CA VAL A 357 34.96 17.79 38.13
C VAL A 357 34.95 16.33 38.57
N ASN A 358 34.79 16.11 39.89
CA ASN A 358 34.72 14.78 40.49
C ASN A 358 33.38 14.09 40.22
N PHE A 359 33.14 13.62 38.98
CA PHE A 359 32.04 12.73 38.67
C PHE A 359 32.51 11.57 37.81
N GLY A 360 32.71 10.38 38.44
CA GLY A 360 32.94 9.12 37.77
C GLY A 360 34.42 8.82 37.42
N ASN A 361 34.75 7.54 37.26
CA ASN A 361 36.10 6.96 37.26
C ASN A 361 36.87 7.02 35.93
N ILE A 362 36.41 7.68 34.89
CA ILE A 362 37.20 7.90 33.67
C ILE A 362 37.17 9.40 33.36
N LYS A 363 38.23 10.04 33.76
CA LYS A 363 38.54 11.41 33.29
C LYS A 363 39.18 11.27 31.91
N LEU A 364 38.67 12.01 30.91
CA LEU A 364 39.48 12.31 29.74
C LEU A 364 40.58 13.22 30.24
N ASN A 365 41.68 12.67 30.75
CA ASN A 365 42.76 13.42 31.40
C ASN A 365 43.72 14.06 30.40
N SER A 366 43.66 13.63 29.15
CA SER A 366 44.51 14.11 28.04
C SER A 366 43.68 14.11 26.74
N GLU A 367 44.25 14.70 25.72
CA GLU A 367 43.70 14.68 24.36
C GLU A 367 43.52 13.25 23.88
N ALA A 368 42.41 12.99 23.16
CA ALA A 368 42.11 11.68 22.63
C ALA A 368 41.94 11.72 21.13
N HIS A 369 42.59 10.78 20.48
CA HIS A 369 42.58 10.58 19.02
C HIS A 369 41.86 9.25 18.68
N LEU A 370 40.77 9.33 17.91
CA LEU A 370 39.89 8.19 17.67
C LEU A 370 39.66 7.96 16.14
N PRO A 371 40.61 7.32 15.45
CA PRO A 371 40.33 6.82 14.11
C PRO A 371 39.28 5.71 14.17
N TYR A 372 38.37 5.70 13.18
CA TYR A 372 37.32 4.71 13.09
C TYR A 372 36.99 4.32 11.64
N ALA A 373 36.48 3.13 11.46
CA ALA A 373 35.91 2.64 10.21
C ALA A 373 34.56 1.96 10.48
N LYS A 374 33.57 2.26 9.68
CA LYS A 374 32.23 1.65 9.75
C LYS A 374 31.72 1.28 8.38
N GLY A 375 30.94 0.20 8.32
CA GLY A 375 30.35 -0.28 7.08
C GLY A 375 28.94 -0.76 7.29
N LYS A 376 28.09 -0.52 6.28
CA LYS A 376 26.74 -1.05 6.19
C LYS A 376 26.59 -1.71 4.84
N PHE A 377 26.14 -2.97 4.83
CA PHE A 377 26.06 -3.79 3.63
C PHE A 377 24.69 -4.45 3.53
N LYS A 378 24.02 -4.20 2.46
CA LYS A 378 22.83 -4.97 2.07
C LYS A 378 23.28 -6.16 1.24
N ILE A 379 23.38 -7.31 1.89
CA ILE A 379 23.84 -8.55 1.24
C ILE A 379 22.77 -9.10 0.31
N SER A 380 21.51 -9.06 0.75
CA SER A 380 20.34 -9.46 -0.04
C SER A 380 19.12 -8.62 0.34
N LYS A 381 17.97 -8.87 -0.31
CA LYS A 381 16.69 -8.23 0.10
C LYS A 381 16.33 -8.54 1.56
N ASN A 382 16.84 -9.63 2.09
CA ASN A 382 16.46 -10.21 3.36
C ASN A 382 17.58 -10.19 4.41
N MET A 383 18.75 -9.61 4.11
CA MET A 383 19.90 -9.61 5.00
C MET A 383 20.70 -8.32 4.91
N ASN A 384 20.83 -7.65 6.06
CA ASN A 384 21.70 -6.50 6.25
C ASN A 384 22.79 -6.84 7.24
N LEU A 385 24.00 -6.39 6.96
CA LEU A 385 25.15 -6.47 7.88
C LEU A 385 25.67 -5.06 8.11
N SER A 386 26.05 -4.75 9.33
CA SER A 386 26.79 -3.54 9.67
C SER A 386 27.88 -3.85 10.68
N GLY A 387 28.94 -3.11 10.62
CA GLY A 387 30.07 -3.25 11.54
C GLY A 387 30.79 -1.95 11.71
N GLU A 388 31.49 -1.85 12.82
CA GLU A 388 32.29 -0.68 13.17
C GLU A 388 33.51 -1.13 13.98
N PHE A 389 34.64 -0.53 13.69
CA PHE A 389 35.89 -0.65 14.45
C PHE A 389 36.42 0.73 14.76
N ALA A 390 36.88 0.93 15.99
CA ALA A 390 37.50 2.16 16.42
C ALA A 390 38.69 1.86 17.36
N TYR A 391 39.70 2.68 17.20
CA TYR A 391 40.87 2.71 18.06
C TYR A 391 40.96 4.06 18.75
N SER A 392 41.44 4.08 19.96
CA SER A 392 41.67 5.36 20.65
C SER A 392 43.07 5.37 21.26
N THR A 393 43.74 6.51 21.16
CA THR A 393 45.02 6.75 21.84
C THR A 393 44.93 8.06 22.64
N MET A 394 45.45 8.03 23.85
CA MET A 394 45.62 9.14 24.78
C MET A 394 47.08 9.10 25.26
N GLU A 395 47.57 10.15 25.93
CA GLU A 395 48.98 10.30 26.37
C GLU A 395 49.53 9.05 27.11
N LYS A 396 48.71 8.37 27.92
CA LYS A 396 49.12 7.23 28.77
C LYS A 396 48.30 5.95 28.57
N SER A 397 47.44 5.92 27.61
CA SER A 397 46.51 4.77 27.41
C SER A 397 46.01 4.61 25.98
N GLU A 398 45.74 3.38 25.63
CA GLU A 398 45.20 3.01 24.34
C GLU A 398 43.99 2.10 24.53
N GLY A 399 43.04 2.18 23.60
CA GLY A 399 41.84 1.38 23.65
C GLY A 399 41.27 1.02 22.29
N THR A 400 40.55 -0.07 22.25
CA THR A 400 39.85 -0.52 21.06
C THR A 400 38.38 -0.75 21.31
N ALA A 401 37.57 -0.52 20.30
CA ALA A 401 36.17 -0.90 20.33
C ALA A 401 35.75 -1.47 18.97
N TYR A 402 34.83 -2.40 18.99
CA TYR A 402 34.26 -2.98 17.78
C TYR A 402 32.80 -3.39 17.98
N MET A 403 32.04 -3.31 16.89
CA MET A 403 30.65 -3.67 16.84
C MET A 403 30.36 -4.42 15.54
N ALA A 404 29.48 -5.42 15.63
CA ALA A 404 28.94 -6.12 14.48
C ALA A 404 27.44 -6.32 14.69
N GLN A 405 26.65 -6.05 13.66
CA GLN A 405 25.20 -6.25 13.66
C GLN A 405 24.80 -6.98 12.39
N ALA A 406 23.88 -7.93 12.54
CA ALA A 406 23.25 -8.64 11.46
C ALA A 406 21.74 -8.64 11.63
N ASP A 407 21.01 -8.23 10.60
CA ASP A 407 19.56 -8.28 10.53
C ASP A 407 19.14 -9.22 9.40
N VAL A 408 18.30 -10.21 9.73
CA VAL A 408 17.82 -11.20 8.77
C VAL A 408 16.29 -11.27 8.80
N SER A 409 15.70 -11.39 7.62
CA SER A 409 14.24 -11.45 7.45
C SER A 409 13.86 -12.34 6.27
N PHE A 410 14.12 -13.65 6.41
CA PHE A 410 13.66 -14.67 5.47
C PHE A 410 12.23 -15.11 5.78
N GLU A 411 11.59 -15.80 4.87
CA GLU A 411 10.21 -16.27 5.06
C GLU A 411 9.97 -17.05 6.36
N LYS A 412 10.92 -17.90 6.75
CA LYS A 412 10.83 -18.73 7.96
C LYS A 412 11.72 -18.26 9.11
N LEU A 413 12.74 -17.44 8.82
CA LEU A 413 13.73 -17.03 9.81
C LEU A 413 13.80 -15.50 9.85
N THR A 414 13.45 -14.93 11.00
CA THR A 414 13.69 -13.51 11.28
C THR A 414 14.55 -13.38 12.52
N GLY A 415 15.41 -12.38 12.54
CA GLY A 415 16.24 -12.13 13.72
C GLY A 415 17.19 -10.97 13.52
N ASN A 416 17.70 -10.53 14.65
CA ASN A 416 18.77 -9.55 14.70
C ASN A 416 19.82 -10.00 15.70
N LEU A 417 21.08 -9.75 15.40
CA LEU A 417 22.21 -10.00 16.27
C LEU A 417 23.02 -8.70 16.34
N LEU A 418 23.37 -8.28 17.55
CA LEU A 418 24.27 -7.16 17.83
C LEU A 418 25.33 -7.62 18.82
N TYR A 419 26.58 -7.44 18.44
CA TYR A 419 27.70 -7.62 19.33
C TYR A 419 28.53 -6.35 19.37
N MET A 420 28.88 -5.89 20.57
CA MET A 420 29.71 -4.71 20.79
C MET A 420 30.63 -4.96 21.96
N LYS A 421 31.90 -4.58 21.81
CA LYS A 421 32.86 -4.59 22.88
C LYS A 421 33.77 -3.34 22.80
N ALA A 422 33.99 -2.72 23.94
CA ALA A 422 34.94 -1.62 24.10
C ALA A 422 35.84 -1.88 25.30
N SER A 423 37.14 -1.68 25.12
CA SER A 423 38.12 -1.86 26.19
C SER A 423 37.95 -0.82 27.31
N PRO A 424 38.46 -1.09 28.53
CA PRO A 424 38.38 -0.15 29.66
C PRO A 424 39.00 1.21 29.41
N GLN A 425 40.06 1.27 28.61
CA GLN A 425 40.78 2.52 28.26
C GLN A 425 40.31 3.18 26.96
N PHE A 426 39.26 2.63 26.31
CA PHE A 426 38.74 3.23 25.09
C PHE A 426 38.08 4.58 25.38
N ALA A 427 38.59 5.65 24.74
CA ALA A 427 38.13 7.03 24.94
C ALA A 427 36.85 7.39 24.17
N GLY A 428 36.14 6.41 23.61
CA GLY A 428 34.91 6.62 22.85
C GLY A 428 33.68 6.82 23.72
N TYR A 429 32.52 6.74 23.09
CA TYR A 429 31.20 6.88 23.74
C TYR A 429 30.96 5.75 24.75
N PHE A 430 31.31 4.51 24.36
CA PHE A 430 31.27 3.36 25.24
C PHE A 430 32.70 3.01 25.69
N ASN A 431 32.89 2.84 26.95
CA ASN A 431 34.13 2.27 27.49
C ASN A 431 33.80 1.13 28.45
N ASN A 432 34.73 0.21 28.66
CA ASN A 432 34.54 -0.98 29.50
C ASN A 432 33.15 -1.62 29.27
N THR A 433 32.77 -1.75 28.04
CA THR A 433 31.45 -2.17 27.63
C THR A 433 31.53 -3.50 26.88
N SER A 434 30.63 -4.41 27.21
CA SER A 434 30.43 -5.66 26.46
C SER A 434 28.93 -5.91 26.34
N THR A 435 28.44 -5.82 25.14
CA THR A 435 27.00 -6.02 24.83
C THR A 435 26.88 -7.08 23.77
N PHE A 436 26.01 -8.05 24.02
CA PHE A 436 25.52 -8.99 23.03
C PHE A 436 24.00 -9.02 23.12
N ASN A 437 23.33 -8.78 22.00
CA ASN A 437 21.89 -8.86 21.87
C ASN A 437 21.54 -9.72 20.66
N GLY A 438 20.88 -10.85 20.89
CA GLY A 438 20.44 -11.75 19.83
C GLY A 438 18.96 -12.09 20.00
N ASN A 439 18.21 -11.88 18.95
CA ASN A 439 16.80 -12.23 18.87
C ASN A 439 16.57 -13.03 17.61
N ILE A 440 16.04 -14.23 17.72
CA ILE A 440 15.80 -15.14 16.60
C ILE A 440 14.40 -15.72 16.74
N GLN A 441 13.68 -15.67 15.63
CA GLN A 441 12.39 -16.33 15.47
C GLN A 441 12.45 -17.26 14.25
N TYR A 442 12.14 -18.51 14.44
CA TYR A 442 12.07 -19.51 13.38
C TYR A 442 10.68 -20.11 13.28
N ARG A 443 10.01 -19.91 12.13
CA ARG A 443 8.66 -20.44 11.86
C ARG A 443 8.78 -21.88 11.36
N ILE A 444 8.42 -22.85 12.23
CA ILE A 444 8.39 -24.27 11.87
C ILE A 444 7.17 -24.56 11.00
N PHE A 445 6.00 -24.12 11.45
CA PHE A 445 4.71 -24.27 10.76
C PHE A 445 4.03 -22.90 10.63
N ARG A 446 2.95 -22.82 9.84
CA ARG A 446 2.19 -21.56 9.68
C ARG A 446 1.75 -20.92 11.00
N LYS A 447 1.48 -21.76 12.02
CA LYS A 447 0.96 -21.33 13.32
C LYS A 447 1.97 -21.44 14.46
N ILE A 448 3.14 -22.02 14.23
CA ILE A 448 4.12 -22.30 15.31
C ILE A 448 5.47 -21.71 14.95
N SER A 449 6.00 -20.89 15.84
CA SER A 449 7.35 -20.33 15.74
C SER A 449 8.13 -20.63 17.02
N LEU A 450 9.42 -20.94 16.85
CA LEU A 450 10.37 -20.95 17.95
C LEU A 450 10.96 -19.56 18.13
N LEU A 451 11.17 -19.18 19.37
CA LEU A 451 11.75 -17.92 19.78
C LEU A 451 12.98 -18.16 20.64
N ALA A 452 14.02 -17.40 20.40
CA ALA A 452 15.16 -17.33 21.30
C ALA A 452 15.65 -15.88 21.40
N ASN A 453 15.85 -15.42 22.62
CA ASN A 453 16.38 -14.10 22.91
C ASN A 453 17.50 -14.24 23.92
N TYR A 454 18.66 -13.68 23.60
CA TYR A 454 19.79 -13.56 24.51
C TYR A 454 20.26 -12.12 24.55
N MET A 455 20.37 -11.58 25.73
CA MET A 455 20.92 -10.25 25.96
C MET A 455 21.96 -10.32 27.09
N GLN A 456 23.13 -9.80 26.78
CA GLN A 456 24.15 -9.48 27.77
C GLN A 456 24.50 -8.02 27.61
N ASP A 457 24.27 -7.24 28.63
CA ASP A 457 24.52 -5.81 28.60
C ASP A 457 25.33 -5.41 29.82
N ALA A 458 26.54 -4.97 29.56
CA ALA A 458 27.48 -4.50 30.57
C ALA A 458 28.02 -3.16 30.06
N LYS A 459 27.34 -2.08 30.35
CA LYS A 459 27.71 -0.73 29.96
C LYS A 459 28.34 0.00 31.13
N ASN A 460 29.39 0.73 30.85
CA ASN A 460 29.91 1.69 31.79
C ASN A 460 29.15 3.01 31.63
N PHE A 461 28.19 3.27 32.51
CA PHE A 461 27.34 4.47 32.49
C PHE A 461 28.05 5.71 33.13
N GLN A 462 29.33 5.80 33.10
CA GLN A 462 30.07 6.93 33.67
C GLN A 462 29.63 8.28 33.12
N ARG A 463 28.89 8.30 32.00
CA ARG A 463 28.38 9.53 31.42
C ARG A 463 26.94 9.84 31.80
N ASP A 464 26.26 8.92 32.44
CA ASP A 464 24.88 9.15 32.89
C ASP A 464 24.90 9.55 34.36
N THR A 465 24.87 10.83 34.59
CA THR A 465 24.86 11.42 35.94
C THR A 465 23.56 11.18 36.69
N LEU A 466 22.54 10.57 36.04
CA LEU A 466 21.25 10.29 36.64
C LEU A 466 21.22 8.92 37.35
N PHE A 467 22.19 8.02 37.09
CA PHE A 467 22.24 6.68 37.66
C PHE A 467 23.45 6.50 38.56
N LEU A 468 23.19 6.21 39.82
CA LEU A 468 24.20 5.89 40.85
C LEU A 468 24.64 4.44 40.82
N ALA A 469 24.46 3.72 39.70
CA ALA A 469 24.73 2.30 39.52
C ALA A 469 25.38 2.02 38.15
N ALA A 470 26.20 0.92 38.08
CA ALA A 470 26.75 0.42 36.82
C ALA A 470 26.16 -0.97 36.51
N PRO A 471 24.97 -1.03 35.91
CA PRO A 471 24.26 -2.29 35.75
C PRO A 471 24.94 -3.24 34.76
N TYR A 472 25.03 -4.51 35.20
CA TYR A 472 25.33 -5.66 34.34
C TYR A 472 24.08 -6.54 34.25
N ARG A 473 23.57 -6.76 33.08
CA ARG A 473 22.42 -7.61 32.84
C ARG A 473 22.79 -8.77 31.91
N LYS A 474 22.39 -9.96 32.30
CA LYS A 474 22.41 -11.15 31.45
C LYS A 474 21.02 -11.75 31.44
N TYR A 475 20.47 -11.91 30.27
CA TYR A 475 19.11 -12.38 30.09
C TYR A 475 19.09 -13.40 28.96
N PHE A 476 18.46 -14.53 29.19
CA PHE A 476 18.24 -15.54 28.19
C PHE A 476 16.83 -16.08 28.32
N GLN A 477 16.12 -16.12 27.22
CA GLN A 477 14.85 -16.84 27.14
C GLN A 477 14.73 -17.56 25.81
N TYR A 478 14.03 -18.68 25.83
CA TYR A 478 13.62 -19.41 24.65
C TYR A 478 12.17 -19.85 24.82
N GLY A 479 11.47 -20.02 23.70
CA GLY A 479 10.06 -20.28 23.79
C GLY A 479 9.42 -20.67 22.47
N ILE A 480 8.12 -20.89 22.57
CA ILE A 480 7.26 -21.25 21.46
C ILE A 480 6.13 -20.25 21.38
N GLN A 481 5.91 -19.72 20.20
CA GLN A 481 4.74 -18.93 19.86
C GLN A 481 3.76 -19.81 19.08
N TYR A 482 2.53 -19.88 19.55
CA TYR A 482 1.42 -20.52 18.87
C TYR A 482 0.36 -19.51 18.49
N GLN A 483 0.10 -19.36 17.19
CA GLN A 483 -0.94 -18.51 16.65
C GLN A 483 -2.21 -19.35 16.44
N TYR A 484 -3.10 -19.35 17.42
CA TYR A 484 -4.34 -20.14 17.39
C TYR A 484 -5.40 -19.51 16.48
N LEU A 485 -5.42 -18.14 16.35
CA LEU A 485 -6.25 -17.37 15.42
C LEU A 485 -5.39 -16.37 14.65
N PRO A 486 -5.83 -15.84 13.50
CA PRO A 486 -5.15 -14.71 12.84
C PRO A 486 -4.99 -13.49 13.75
N SER A 487 -5.93 -13.30 14.69
CA SER A 487 -5.98 -12.21 15.65
C SER A 487 -5.52 -12.59 17.06
N GLY A 488 -5.00 -13.82 17.28
CA GLY A 488 -4.66 -14.31 18.61
C GLY A 488 -3.44 -15.19 18.65
N SER A 489 -2.56 -14.97 19.64
CA SER A 489 -1.35 -15.77 19.86
C SER A 489 -1.07 -16.00 21.34
N VAL A 490 -0.44 -17.13 21.63
CA VAL A 490 0.12 -17.47 22.92
C VAL A 490 1.61 -17.70 22.77
N ILE A 491 2.40 -17.15 23.69
CA ILE A 491 3.84 -17.33 23.73
C ILE A 491 4.19 -17.96 25.09
N LEU A 492 4.89 -19.06 25.06
CA LEU A 492 5.44 -19.74 26.22
C LEU A 492 6.94 -19.64 26.21
N ASN A 493 7.51 -19.02 27.21
CA ASN A 493 8.95 -18.83 27.34
C ASN A 493 9.46 -19.43 28.65
N ASN A 494 10.66 -19.96 28.59
CA ASN A 494 11.46 -20.30 29.75
C ASN A 494 12.79 -19.57 29.66
N GLY A 495 13.32 -19.13 30.80
CA GLY A 495 14.55 -18.36 30.78
C GLY A 495 15.14 -18.04 32.14
N TYR A 496 16.22 -17.30 32.11
CA TYR A 496 16.84 -16.77 33.32
C TYR A 496 17.32 -15.32 33.07
N GLN A 497 17.44 -14.56 34.14
CA GLN A 497 18.08 -13.27 34.16
C GLN A 497 19.04 -13.15 35.38
N LYS A 498 20.17 -12.49 35.11
CA LYS A 498 21.09 -12.00 36.15
C LYS A 498 21.17 -10.51 36.01
N TYR A 499 21.03 -9.78 37.12
CA TYR A 499 21.14 -8.36 37.14
C TYR A 499 21.97 -7.93 38.31
N GLN A 500 23.05 -7.18 38.08
CA GLN A 500 24.07 -6.88 39.08
C GLN A 500 24.56 -5.46 38.92
N ASP A 501 24.70 -4.73 40.05
CA ASP A 501 25.44 -3.49 40.08
C ASP A 501 26.93 -3.79 40.16
N ARG A 502 27.73 -3.16 39.30
CA ARG A 502 29.18 -3.30 39.30
C ARG A 502 29.90 -2.25 40.15
N LEU A 503 29.20 -1.24 40.64
CA LEU A 503 29.73 -0.25 41.60
C LEU A 503 29.64 -0.75 43.03
N GLU A 504 30.56 -0.31 43.90
CA GLU A 504 30.50 -0.59 45.33
C GLU A 504 30.14 0.71 46.09
N PRO A 505 29.22 0.63 47.06
CA PRO A 505 28.44 -0.55 47.47
C PRO A 505 27.36 -0.88 46.44
N LYS A 506 27.21 -2.17 46.14
CA LYS A 506 26.20 -2.63 45.18
C LYS A 506 24.79 -2.28 45.65
N GLN A 507 23.99 -1.79 44.74
CA GLN A 507 22.60 -1.44 44.97
C GLN A 507 21.64 -2.62 44.68
N PHE A 508 22.05 -3.52 43.81
CA PHE A 508 21.31 -4.75 43.45
C PHE A 508 22.26 -5.84 42.94
N ASP A 509 21.98 -7.09 43.26
CA ASP A 509 22.65 -8.29 42.75
C ASP A 509 21.72 -9.48 42.92
N TYR A 510 21.10 -9.93 41.81
CA TYR A 510 20.17 -11.06 41.84
C TYR A 510 20.27 -11.94 40.60
N TYR A 511 19.85 -13.17 40.77
CA TYR A 511 19.63 -14.15 39.69
C TYR A 511 18.22 -14.70 39.80
N GLU A 512 17.53 -14.81 38.66
CA GLU A 512 16.16 -15.31 38.61
C GLU A 512 16.00 -16.29 37.45
N ARG A 513 15.42 -17.46 37.72
CA ARG A 513 14.90 -18.38 36.70
C ARG A 513 13.39 -18.21 36.63
N PHE A 514 12.87 -18.16 35.42
CA PHE A 514 11.44 -17.90 35.24
C PHE A 514 10.85 -18.69 34.06
N PHE A 515 9.55 -18.94 34.20
CA PHE A 515 8.67 -19.33 33.13
C PHE A 515 7.68 -18.20 32.89
N ARG A 516 7.43 -17.86 31.58
CA ARG A 516 6.54 -16.78 31.19
C ARG A 516 5.53 -17.26 30.17
N ILE A 517 4.29 -16.89 30.38
CA ILE A 517 3.19 -17.03 29.42
C ILE A 517 2.68 -15.66 29.03
N SER A 518 2.57 -15.40 27.73
CA SER A 518 2.02 -14.16 27.18
C SER A 518 0.92 -14.49 26.18
N ILE A 519 -0.23 -13.84 26.31
CA ILE A 519 -1.41 -14.01 25.50
C ILE A 519 -1.71 -12.66 24.85
N SER A 520 -1.82 -12.63 23.55
CA SER A 520 -2.27 -11.45 22.79
C SER A 520 -3.49 -11.82 21.97
N GLN A 521 -4.57 -11.05 22.12
CA GLN A 521 -5.83 -11.29 21.42
C GLN A 521 -6.44 -9.98 20.97
N HIS A 522 -6.84 -9.94 19.70
CA HIS A 522 -7.66 -8.86 19.14
C HIS A 522 -9.09 -9.36 18.92
N ILE A 523 -10.07 -8.67 19.52
CA ILE A 523 -11.50 -8.99 19.46
C ILE A 523 -12.27 -7.73 19.08
N GLY A 524 -12.72 -7.64 17.84
CA GLY A 524 -13.43 -6.44 17.38
C GLY A 524 -12.55 -5.19 17.51
N ILE A 525 -12.93 -4.23 18.33
CA ILE A 525 -12.15 -3.02 18.61
C ILE A 525 -11.13 -3.18 19.75
N PHE A 526 -11.17 -4.30 20.48
CA PHE A 526 -10.36 -4.51 21.68
C PHE A 526 -9.08 -5.29 21.36
N GLN A 527 -7.96 -4.79 21.87
CA GLN A 527 -6.68 -5.50 21.92
C GLN A 527 -6.35 -5.80 23.37
N ILE A 528 -6.23 -7.07 23.70
CA ILE A 528 -5.96 -7.59 25.04
C ILE A 528 -4.59 -8.26 25.04
N ASN A 529 -3.71 -7.84 25.93
CA ASN A 529 -2.43 -8.48 26.16
C ASN A 529 -2.34 -8.87 27.66
N LEU A 530 -2.11 -10.13 27.92
CA LEU A 530 -1.95 -10.67 29.27
C LEU A 530 -0.59 -11.34 29.36
N GLU A 531 0.10 -11.14 30.47
CA GLU A 531 1.37 -11.80 30.74
C GLU A 531 1.41 -12.31 32.19
N GLY A 532 1.90 -13.50 32.36
CA GLY A 532 2.22 -14.09 33.67
C GLY A 532 3.64 -14.62 33.66
N GLN A 533 4.46 -14.22 34.62
CA GLN A 533 5.80 -14.73 34.82
C GLN A 533 5.90 -15.34 36.24
N PHE A 534 6.46 -16.52 36.33
CA PHE A 534 6.66 -17.28 37.56
C PHE A 534 8.13 -17.67 37.64
N GLY A 535 8.78 -17.38 38.76
CA GLY A 535 10.20 -17.61 38.89
C GLY A 535 10.66 -17.79 40.31
N LYS A 536 11.94 -18.13 40.43
CA LYS A 536 12.65 -18.19 41.67
C LYS A 536 13.82 -17.21 41.61
N THR A 537 13.88 -16.33 42.59
CA THR A 537 14.88 -15.26 42.67
C THR A 537 15.84 -15.55 43.81
N ASP A 538 17.13 -15.52 43.47
CA ASP A 538 18.23 -15.58 44.44
C ASP A 538 18.82 -14.16 44.52
N ASN A 539 18.60 -13.48 45.65
CA ASN A 539 19.17 -12.14 45.90
C ASN A 539 20.50 -12.29 46.64
N TYR A 540 21.59 -11.99 45.96
CA TYR A 540 22.94 -12.17 46.48
C TYR A 540 23.37 -11.10 47.51
N LEU A 541 22.69 -9.95 47.54
CA LEU A 541 22.98 -8.91 48.55
C LEU A 541 22.43 -9.28 49.92
N SER A 542 21.23 -9.85 49.93
CA SER A 542 20.54 -10.23 51.18
C SER A 542 20.68 -11.67 51.57
N GLY A 543 21.20 -12.51 50.64
CA GLY A 543 21.18 -13.97 50.80
C GLY A 543 19.78 -14.59 50.78
N PHE A 544 18.77 -13.83 50.38
CA PHE A 544 17.38 -14.27 50.37
C PHE A 544 17.02 -15.01 49.07
N ASN A 545 16.42 -16.19 49.26
CA ASN A 545 15.84 -17.00 48.19
C ASN A 545 14.33 -16.93 48.25
N GLY A 546 13.67 -16.52 47.16
CA GLY A 546 12.22 -16.38 47.14
C GLY A 546 11.59 -16.72 45.81
N ASN A 547 10.32 -17.02 45.87
CA ASN A 547 9.53 -17.15 44.64
C ASN A 547 9.16 -15.75 44.12
N SER A 548 9.28 -15.55 42.83
CA SER A 548 8.84 -14.32 42.15
C SER A 548 7.63 -14.61 41.24
N SER A 549 6.69 -13.72 41.25
CA SER A 549 5.60 -13.76 40.29
C SER A 549 5.33 -12.35 39.79
N PHE A 550 5.02 -12.25 38.49
CA PHE A 550 4.66 -11.01 37.82
C PHE A 550 3.46 -11.28 36.92
N TYR A 551 2.46 -10.45 37.05
CA TYR A 551 1.27 -10.49 36.20
C TYR A 551 1.09 -9.13 35.58
N SER A 552 0.82 -9.06 34.27
CA SER A 552 0.44 -7.82 33.63
C SER A 552 -0.77 -7.99 32.72
N ALA A 553 -1.54 -6.95 32.62
CA ALA A 553 -2.67 -6.86 31.72
C ALA A 553 -2.67 -5.49 31.02
N ASN A 554 -2.88 -5.50 29.73
CA ASN A 554 -3.05 -4.31 28.92
C ASN A 554 -4.30 -4.48 28.06
N LEU A 555 -5.21 -3.52 28.14
CA LEU A 555 -6.42 -3.42 27.34
C LEU A 555 -6.38 -2.13 26.55
N ALA A 556 -6.30 -2.24 25.24
CA ALA A 556 -6.39 -1.09 24.34
C ALA A 556 -7.62 -1.22 23.44
N PHE A 557 -8.29 -0.10 23.18
CA PHE A 557 -9.40 -0.03 22.22
C PHE A 557 -9.53 1.38 21.67
N GLU A 558 -10.10 1.47 20.47
CA GLU A 558 -10.39 2.77 19.82
C GLU A 558 -11.87 2.87 19.51
N LYS A 559 -12.48 3.99 19.91
CA LYS A 559 -13.87 4.32 19.61
C LYS A 559 -14.02 5.82 19.46
N PHE A 560 -14.77 6.28 18.45
CA PHE A 560 -15.04 7.71 18.19
C PHE A 560 -13.78 8.59 18.15
N ARG A 561 -12.74 8.16 17.40
CA ARG A 561 -11.43 8.84 17.29
C ARG A 561 -10.72 8.99 18.64
N THR A 562 -11.09 8.19 19.64
CA THR A 562 -10.47 8.18 20.96
C THR A 562 -9.87 6.79 21.21
N SER A 563 -8.57 6.77 21.47
CA SER A 563 -7.84 5.57 21.86
C SER A 563 -7.75 5.52 23.38
N PHE A 564 -8.15 4.41 23.95
CA PHE A 564 -8.05 4.09 25.36
C PHE A 564 -7.03 2.98 25.54
N ASN A 565 -6.14 3.15 26.52
CA ASN A 565 -5.21 2.12 26.93
C ASN A 565 -5.23 2.04 28.45
N LEU A 566 -5.66 0.90 28.97
CA LEU A 566 -5.68 0.57 30.41
C LEU A 566 -4.62 -0.49 30.66
N PHE A 567 -3.74 -0.27 31.60
CA PHE A 567 -2.70 -1.22 31.94
C PHE A 567 -2.54 -1.39 33.43
N GLY A 568 -2.12 -2.58 33.80
CA GLY A 568 -1.82 -2.87 35.18
C GLY A 568 -0.85 -4.02 35.29
N SER A 569 -0.07 -4.05 36.34
CA SER A 569 0.78 -5.17 36.69
C SER A 569 0.87 -5.34 38.20
N TYR A 570 0.97 -6.59 38.60
CA TYR A 570 1.17 -6.99 39.98
C TYR A 570 2.39 -7.89 40.07
N ALA A 571 3.33 -7.52 40.93
CA ALA A 571 4.57 -8.25 41.12
C ALA A 571 4.77 -8.62 42.60
N ILE A 572 5.27 -9.83 42.83
CA ILE A 572 5.81 -10.28 44.09
C ILE A 572 7.27 -10.62 43.82
N THR A 573 8.21 -9.89 44.40
CA THR A 573 9.61 -10.05 44.08
C THR A 573 10.53 -9.65 45.23
N SER A 574 11.67 -10.33 45.34
CA SER A 574 12.76 -10.01 46.23
C SER A 574 14.01 -9.47 45.55
N ARG A 575 13.86 -9.02 44.29
CA ARG A 575 15.00 -8.57 43.44
C ARG A 575 15.84 -7.46 44.06
N TYR A 576 15.20 -6.51 44.74
CA TYR A 576 15.84 -5.28 45.22
C TYR A 576 15.80 -5.09 46.72
N GLN A 577 15.17 -5.99 47.46
CA GLN A 577 14.96 -5.84 48.90
C GLN A 577 15.20 -7.16 49.66
N LEU A 578 15.36 -7.02 50.98
CA LEU A 578 15.62 -8.12 51.91
C LEU A 578 14.47 -9.12 52.03
N GLN A 579 13.28 -8.77 51.55
CA GLN A 579 12.06 -9.57 51.62
C GLN A 579 11.23 -9.51 50.36
N ASN A 580 10.34 -10.48 50.15
CA ASN A 580 9.35 -10.39 49.05
C ASN A 580 8.44 -9.17 49.22
N GLN A 581 8.47 -8.32 48.25
CA GLN A 581 7.57 -7.17 48.22
C GLN A 581 6.47 -7.35 47.16
N LYS A 582 5.30 -6.85 47.54
CA LYS A 582 4.13 -6.75 46.65
C LYS A 582 4.12 -5.38 46.02
N GLN A 583 4.14 -5.32 44.71
CA GLN A 583 4.12 -4.08 43.95
C GLN A 583 2.93 -4.11 43.01
N LEU A 584 2.10 -3.09 43.06
CA LEU A 584 0.95 -2.92 42.18
C LEU A 584 1.11 -1.64 41.34
N TYR A 585 1.15 -1.81 40.04
CA TYR A 585 1.14 -0.74 39.07
C TYR A 585 -0.16 -0.73 38.31
N TYR A 586 -0.73 0.40 38.08
CA TYR A 586 -1.87 0.56 37.21
C TYR A 586 -1.87 1.97 36.63
N GLY A 587 -2.45 2.09 35.45
CA GLY A 587 -2.55 3.36 34.80
C GLY A 587 -3.50 3.33 33.62
N ALA A 588 -3.71 4.51 33.07
CA ALA A 588 -4.54 4.71 31.92
C ALA A 588 -3.95 5.78 31.02
N ARG A 589 -4.09 5.59 29.71
CA ARG A 589 -3.83 6.61 28.69
C ARG A 589 -5.06 6.80 27.83
N ILE A 590 -5.46 8.03 27.65
CA ILE A 590 -6.53 8.42 26.75
C ILE A 590 -5.94 9.37 25.74
N LEU A 591 -6.12 9.06 24.46
CA LEU A 591 -5.74 9.92 23.35
C LEU A 591 -7.02 10.18 22.55
N SER A 592 -7.54 11.39 22.61
CA SER A 592 -8.76 11.77 21.89
C SER A 592 -8.44 12.82 20.84
N ARG A 593 -8.89 12.57 19.61
CA ARG A 593 -8.89 13.54 18.52
C ARG A 593 -10.33 13.96 18.23
N PHE A 594 -10.84 14.93 18.98
CA PHE A 594 -12.22 15.41 18.86
C PHE A 594 -12.52 15.94 17.46
N SER A 595 -11.53 16.59 16.85
CA SER A 595 -11.56 17.07 15.48
C SER A 595 -10.15 17.09 14.90
N ASP A 596 -10.00 17.46 13.63
CA ASP A 596 -8.68 17.66 13.02
C ASP A 596 -7.93 18.86 13.65
N LYS A 597 -8.65 19.69 14.42
CA LYS A 597 -8.16 20.90 15.08
C LYS A 597 -7.97 20.76 16.60
N THR A 598 -8.49 19.67 17.19
CA THR A 598 -8.54 19.53 18.66
C THR A 598 -8.13 18.15 19.08
N SER A 599 -7.11 18.03 19.92
CA SER A 599 -6.71 16.77 20.54
C SER A 599 -6.42 16.90 22.02
N LEU A 600 -6.64 15.81 22.74
CA LEU A 600 -6.39 15.69 24.17
C LEU A 600 -5.68 14.37 24.45
N SER A 601 -4.58 14.44 25.21
CA SER A 601 -3.91 13.28 25.78
C SER A 601 -3.92 13.38 27.29
N VAL A 602 -4.40 12.36 27.95
CA VAL A 602 -4.37 12.20 29.40
C VAL A 602 -3.65 10.92 29.73
N PHE A 603 -2.70 10.97 30.62
CA PHE A 603 -1.98 9.81 31.10
C PHE A 603 -1.92 9.84 32.62
N TYR A 604 -2.17 8.67 33.22
CA TYR A 604 -2.03 8.47 34.64
C TYR A 604 -1.36 7.13 34.92
N GLN A 605 -0.45 7.11 35.88
CA GLN A 605 0.18 5.91 36.41
C GLN A 605 0.48 6.08 37.90
N ASN A 606 0.14 5.10 38.73
CA ASN A 606 0.35 5.16 40.17
C ASN A 606 1.80 4.95 40.59
N ASN A 607 2.60 4.26 39.80
CA ASN A 607 4.03 4.05 40.03
C ASN A 607 4.72 4.09 38.68
N TYR A 608 5.46 5.17 38.38
CA TYR A 608 5.93 5.41 37.04
C TYR A 608 7.33 4.84 36.75
N ILE A 609 8.03 4.28 37.77
CA ILE A 609 9.30 3.58 37.57
C ILE A 609 9.24 2.23 38.26
N PRO A 610 8.56 1.25 37.63
CA PRO A 610 8.29 -0.06 38.24
C PRO A 610 9.51 -0.94 38.39
N GLU A 611 10.53 -0.77 37.58
CA GLU A 611 11.71 -1.64 37.55
C GLU A 611 12.88 -1.08 38.37
N GLU A 612 12.71 0.11 38.94
CA GLU A 612 13.75 0.76 39.67
C GLU A 612 13.47 0.76 41.19
N TYR A 613 14.51 0.66 41.90
CA TYR A 613 14.84 0.80 43.25
C TYR A 613 14.27 2.06 43.95
N PHE A 614 13.61 2.96 43.23
CA PHE A 614 13.05 4.20 43.71
C PHE A 614 11.67 4.07 44.36
N LYS A 615 11.40 4.98 45.28
CA LYS A 615 10.16 5.10 46.03
C LYS A 615 8.96 5.25 45.11
N ASP A 616 7.79 4.82 45.56
CA ASP A 616 6.50 4.93 44.88
C ASP A 616 6.27 6.37 44.37
N ARG A 617 6.00 6.54 43.10
CA ARG A 617 5.68 7.83 42.47
C ARG A 617 4.38 7.71 41.66
N ASN A 618 3.48 8.67 41.87
CA ASN A 618 2.34 8.80 40.96
C ASN A 618 2.66 9.86 39.91
N LEU A 619 2.29 9.56 38.68
CA LEU A 619 2.46 10.48 37.56
C LEU A 619 1.13 10.74 36.90
N PHE A 620 0.80 12.02 36.74
CA PHE A 620 -0.32 12.46 35.91
C PHE A 620 0.21 13.43 34.86
N GLU A 621 -0.17 13.23 33.60
CA GLU A 621 0.18 14.12 32.49
C GLU A 621 -1.07 14.48 31.69
N LEU A 622 -1.16 15.73 31.27
CA LEU A 622 -2.20 16.26 30.41
C LEU A 622 -1.55 17.05 29.28
N LEU A 623 -1.94 16.76 28.04
CA LEU A 623 -1.56 17.51 26.86
C LEU A 623 -2.84 17.84 26.09
N PHE A 624 -3.07 19.10 25.84
CA PHE A 624 -4.20 19.60 25.07
C PHE A 624 -3.69 20.46 23.93
N HIS A 625 -4.16 20.19 22.73
CA HIS A 625 -3.86 20.97 21.54
C HIS A 625 -5.13 21.46 20.88
N GLN A 626 -5.16 22.75 20.53
CA GLN A 626 -6.25 23.40 19.84
C GLN A 626 -5.75 24.33 18.74
N GLN A 627 -6.17 24.07 17.50
CA GLN A 627 -6.08 25.06 16.43
C GLN A 627 -7.22 26.07 16.58
N LEU A 628 -6.90 27.29 16.98
CA LEU A 628 -7.89 28.36 17.20
C LEU A 628 -8.48 28.84 15.87
N PHE A 629 -7.61 29.19 14.94
CA PHE A 629 -7.91 29.56 13.56
C PHE A 629 -6.70 29.23 12.67
N PRO A 630 -6.81 29.29 11.32
CA PRO A 630 -5.69 28.92 10.45
C PRO A 630 -4.39 29.63 10.83
N GLY A 631 -3.34 28.83 11.06
CA GLY A 631 -2.02 29.32 11.45
C GLY A 631 -1.88 29.74 12.91
N ASN A 632 -2.87 29.50 13.80
CA ASN A 632 -2.82 29.84 15.21
C ASN A 632 -3.21 28.66 16.09
N GLU A 633 -2.33 28.26 16.97
CA GLU A 633 -2.43 27.05 17.80
C GLU A 633 -2.21 27.40 19.28
N LEU A 634 -2.94 26.70 20.13
CA LEU A 634 -2.79 26.75 21.58
C LEU A 634 -2.48 25.32 22.08
N ASP A 635 -1.37 25.18 22.78
CA ASP A 635 -0.97 23.96 23.46
C ASP A 635 -0.95 24.20 24.98
N LEU A 636 -1.64 23.32 25.71
CA LEU A 636 -1.58 23.27 27.16
C LEU A 636 -0.93 21.96 27.56
N SER A 637 0.05 22.01 28.41
CA SER A 637 0.68 20.82 28.99
C SER A 637 0.76 20.95 30.50
N GLY A 638 0.57 19.82 31.17
CA GLY A 638 0.69 19.74 32.61
C GLY A 638 1.21 18.37 33.03
N ARG A 639 2.13 18.38 34.00
CA ARG A 639 2.63 17.16 34.62
C ARG A 639 2.65 17.33 36.13
N TYR A 640 2.11 16.35 36.81
CA TYR A 640 2.12 16.28 38.25
C TYR A 640 2.76 14.97 38.68
N SER A 641 3.76 15.04 39.54
CA SER A 641 4.43 13.87 40.11
C SER A 641 4.37 13.95 41.63
N LEU A 642 3.89 12.88 42.25
CA LEU A 642 3.83 12.75 43.72
C LEU A 642 4.74 11.60 44.14
N GLN A 643 5.79 11.90 44.91
CA GLN A 643 6.66 10.92 45.52
C GLN A 643 6.18 10.63 46.97
N ARG A 644 5.90 9.37 47.28
CA ARG A 644 5.49 8.99 48.64
C ARG A 644 6.68 8.90 49.59
N GLY A 645 6.54 9.51 50.78
CA GLY A 645 7.47 9.35 51.90
C GLY A 645 8.46 10.48 52.15
N GLN A 646 8.40 11.59 51.41
CA GLN A 646 9.11 12.81 51.78
C GLN A 646 8.16 13.99 51.85
N ILE A 647 8.26 14.79 52.90
CA ILE A 647 7.47 16.00 53.11
C ILE A 647 8.01 17.02 52.10
N GLY A 648 7.17 17.46 51.16
CA GLY A 648 7.48 18.49 50.15
C GLY A 648 7.62 18.05 48.71
N ASP A 649 7.61 16.74 48.40
CA ASP A 649 7.92 16.20 47.06
C ASP A 649 6.71 16.16 46.12
N LYS A 650 6.01 17.28 45.99
CA LYS A 650 4.99 17.47 44.94
C LYS A 650 5.58 18.28 43.84
N ASP A 651 5.98 17.66 42.78
CA ASP A 651 6.48 18.31 41.61
C ASP A 651 5.33 18.57 40.63
N PHE A 652 5.13 19.80 40.29
CA PHE A 652 4.14 20.22 39.32
C PHE A 652 4.80 21.12 38.27
N ILE A 653 4.64 20.80 37.00
CA ILE A 653 5.06 21.66 35.90
C ILE A 653 3.90 21.79 34.91
N PHE A 654 3.69 23.01 34.45
CA PHE A 654 2.74 23.30 33.40
C PHE A 654 3.30 24.27 32.38
N SER A 655 2.74 24.23 31.18
CA SER A 655 3.06 25.19 30.12
C SER A 655 1.81 25.55 29.34
N VAL A 656 1.68 26.83 29.05
CA VAL A 656 0.69 27.39 28.12
C VAL A 656 1.48 27.98 26.98
N ARG A 657 1.33 27.42 25.79
CA ARG A 657 2.07 27.81 24.59
C ARG A 657 1.10 28.26 23.50
N TYR A 658 1.31 29.45 23.01
CA TYR A 658 0.66 29.98 21.83
C TYR A 658 1.65 29.97 20.67
N THR A 659 1.22 29.45 19.50
CA THR A 659 2.03 29.37 18.29
C THR A 659 1.32 30.09 17.16
N TRP A 660 2.00 31.02 16.52
CA TRP A 660 1.60 31.70 15.30
C TRP A 660 2.46 31.17 14.14
N ARG A 661 1.79 30.75 13.03
CA ARG A 661 2.44 30.22 11.84
C ARG A 661 2.22 31.15 10.63
N PRO A 662 2.97 32.23 10.48
CA PRO A 662 2.94 33.03 9.27
C PRO A 662 3.61 32.27 8.12
N ASN A 663 2.92 32.17 6.98
CA ASN A 663 3.53 31.74 5.75
C ASN A 663 4.13 32.96 5.05
N VAL A 664 5.42 33.19 5.22
CA VAL A 664 6.10 34.41 4.77
C VAL A 664 6.29 34.37 3.25
N PRO A 665 5.76 35.33 2.45
CA PRO A 665 6.00 35.37 1.02
C PRO A 665 7.45 35.80 0.77
N ILE A 666 8.23 34.92 0.09
CA ILE A 666 9.64 35.17 -0.19
C ILE A 666 9.94 35.43 -1.66
N GLN A 667 9.17 34.82 -2.56
CA GLN A 667 9.34 34.96 -3.99
C GLN A 667 7.98 35.01 -4.69
N LYS A 668 7.76 35.96 -5.58
CA LYS A 668 6.62 35.98 -6.49
C LYS A 668 6.90 35.00 -7.63
N VAL A 669 6.09 33.93 -7.74
CA VAL A 669 6.33 32.81 -8.67
C VAL A 669 5.40 32.81 -9.88
N ALA A 670 4.35 33.63 -9.85
CA ALA A 670 3.38 33.75 -10.91
C ALA A 670 2.83 35.19 -11.00
N GLU A 671 2.37 35.58 -12.14
CA GLU A 671 1.61 36.80 -12.36
C GLU A 671 0.22 36.45 -12.85
N TYR A 672 -0.75 37.33 -12.62
CA TYR A 672 -2.06 37.13 -13.23
C TYR A 672 -1.95 37.23 -14.76
N THR A 673 -2.66 36.37 -15.43
CA THR A 673 -2.79 36.32 -16.86
C THR A 673 -4.25 36.48 -17.28
N SER A 674 -4.52 36.48 -18.56
CA SER A 674 -5.88 36.42 -19.12
C SER A 674 -5.99 35.27 -20.12
N LEU A 675 -7.19 34.71 -20.22
CA LEU A 675 -7.57 33.85 -21.33
C LEU A 675 -8.69 34.50 -22.12
N SER A 676 -8.45 34.74 -23.38
CA SER A 676 -9.45 35.26 -24.32
C SER A 676 -9.75 34.24 -25.43
N GLY A 677 -10.83 34.41 -26.11
CA GLY A 677 -11.16 33.56 -27.24
C GLY A 677 -12.47 33.95 -27.92
N ASN A 678 -12.78 33.24 -29.00
CA ASN A 678 -13.99 33.40 -29.77
C ASN A 678 -14.68 32.03 -29.96
N ILE A 679 -15.99 32.01 -29.86
CA ILE A 679 -16.85 30.89 -30.22
C ILE A 679 -17.39 31.13 -31.63
N SER A 680 -16.89 30.41 -32.60
CA SER A 680 -17.35 30.48 -33.98
C SER A 680 -18.71 29.78 -34.15
N ASN A 681 -19.63 30.44 -34.86
CA ASN A 681 -20.94 29.87 -35.20
C ASN A 681 -20.81 28.94 -36.41
N LEU A 682 -21.01 27.65 -36.23
CA LEU A 682 -20.97 26.61 -37.24
C LEU A 682 -22.31 25.89 -37.37
N GLY A 683 -23.41 26.67 -37.46
CA GLY A 683 -24.76 26.13 -37.65
C GLY A 683 -25.67 26.13 -36.44
N ILE A 684 -25.30 26.85 -35.36
CA ILE A 684 -26.15 27.04 -34.17
C ILE A 684 -26.94 28.35 -34.23
N LYS A 685 -27.97 28.50 -33.42
CA LYS A 685 -28.81 29.71 -33.41
C LYS A 685 -28.09 30.96 -32.91
N ARG A 686 -27.24 30.85 -31.91
CA ARG A 686 -26.53 31.99 -31.30
C ARG A 686 -25.24 31.54 -30.58
N THR A 687 -24.21 32.36 -30.64
CA THR A 687 -22.99 32.28 -29.86
C THR A 687 -22.96 33.26 -28.69
N ALA A 688 -23.85 34.22 -28.67
CA ALA A 688 -23.98 35.24 -27.61
C ALA A 688 -24.64 34.64 -26.34
N GLY A 689 -24.15 35.02 -25.16
CA GLY A 689 -24.71 34.60 -23.87
C GLY A 689 -24.33 33.18 -23.45
N VAL A 690 -23.40 32.55 -24.12
CA VAL A 690 -22.85 31.26 -23.72
C VAL A 690 -21.95 31.48 -22.51
N ARG A 691 -22.25 30.79 -21.42
CA ARG A 691 -21.44 30.83 -20.19
C ARG A 691 -20.34 29.82 -20.25
N LEU A 692 -19.14 30.29 -20.01
CA LEU A 692 -17.92 29.49 -19.92
C LEU A 692 -17.38 29.50 -18.51
N MET A 693 -16.83 28.37 -18.07
CA MET A 693 -16.22 28.19 -16.77
C MET A 693 -14.78 27.72 -16.95
N LEU A 694 -13.86 28.37 -16.25
CA LEU A 694 -12.44 28.05 -16.21
C LEU A 694 -12.07 27.82 -14.75
N GLY A 695 -12.25 26.58 -14.26
CA GLY A 695 -12.21 26.31 -12.83
C GLY A 695 -13.32 27.12 -12.11
N SER A 696 -12.91 28.08 -11.28
CA SER A 696 -13.85 28.97 -10.56
C SER A 696 -14.18 30.28 -11.29
N TYR A 697 -13.48 30.57 -12.39
CA TYR A 697 -13.70 31.79 -13.15
C TYR A 697 -14.87 31.60 -14.11
N LEU A 698 -15.70 32.65 -14.26
CA LEU A 698 -16.84 32.66 -15.15
C LEU A 698 -16.66 33.74 -16.22
N SER A 699 -17.00 33.44 -17.45
CA SER A 699 -17.09 34.39 -18.54
C SER A 699 -18.33 34.11 -19.36
N VAL A 700 -18.94 35.14 -19.91
CA VAL A 700 -20.08 35.06 -20.79
C VAL A 700 -19.71 35.69 -22.15
N THR A 701 -20.06 35.02 -23.24
CA THR A 701 -19.77 35.51 -24.58
C THR A 701 -20.58 36.72 -24.92
N ASP A 702 -19.96 37.65 -25.64
CA ASP A 702 -20.61 38.84 -26.23
C ASP A 702 -21.44 38.50 -27.49
N LYS A 703 -21.91 39.54 -28.20
CA LYS A 703 -22.71 39.40 -29.43
C LYS A 703 -21.97 38.69 -30.54
N ASP A 704 -20.67 38.86 -30.59
CA ASP A 704 -19.78 38.31 -31.62
C ASP A 704 -19.15 36.97 -31.21
N GLY A 705 -19.56 36.40 -30.07
CA GLY A 705 -19.05 35.17 -29.51
C GLY A 705 -17.71 35.28 -28.81
N ASN A 706 -17.20 36.49 -28.54
CA ASN A 706 -15.94 36.69 -27.86
C ASN A 706 -16.14 36.52 -26.34
N TYR A 707 -15.11 35.97 -25.67
CA TYR A 707 -15.07 35.83 -24.22
C TYR A 707 -13.69 36.16 -23.67
N ILE A 708 -13.65 36.57 -22.42
CA ILE A 708 -12.41 36.83 -21.69
C ILE A 708 -12.53 36.47 -20.20
N PHE A 709 -11.55 35.74 -19.71
CA PHE A 709 -11.29 35.59 -18.29
C PHE A 709 -10.12 36.46 -17.89
N LYS A 710 -10.35 37.39 -16.96
CA LYS A 710 -9.35 38.33 -16.47
C LYS A 710 -8.84 37.87 -15.09
N ASN A 711 -7.61 38.27 -14.76
CA ASN A 711 -6.97 37.99 -13.46
C ASN A 711 -6.94 36.51 -13.12
N VAL A 712 -6.65 35.67 -14.10
CA VAL A 712 -6.47 34.23 -13.92
C VAL A 712 -5.05 33.97 -13.44
N ILE A 713 -4.89 33.04 -12.50
CA ILE A 713 -3.57 32.61 -12.06
C ILE A 713 -3.02 31.63 -13.11
N PRO A 714 -1.77 31.77 -13.57
CA PRO A 714 -1.17 30.80 -14.50
C PRO A 714 -1.18 29.39 -13.91
N GLY A 715 -1.46 28.40 -14.76
CA GLY A 715 -1.57 27.02 -14.32
C GLY A 715 -2.40 26.19 -15.31
N ASN A 716 -2.69 24.96 -14.92
CA ASN A 716 -3.50 24.05 -15.71
C ASN A 716 -4.97 24.17 -15.30
N TYR A 717 -5.82 24.35 -16.29
CA TYR A 717 -7.27 24.52 -16.13
C TYR A 717 -8.02 23.64 -17.12
N PHE A 718 -9.28 23.40 -16.77
CA PHE A 718 -10.26 22.90 -17.74
C PHE A 718 -11.23 24.03 -18.07
N LEU A 719 -11.38 24.29 -19.36
CA LEU A 719 -12.42 25.18 -19.88
C LEU A 719 -13.68 24.36 -20.16
N GLU A 720 -14.78 24.77 -19.57
CA GLU A 720 -16.08 24.09 -19.66
C GLU A 720 -17.14 25.04 -20.22
N ILE A 721 -18.14 24.47 -20.89
CA ILE A 721 -19.34 25.16 -21.34
C ILE A 721 -20.50 24.86 -20.40
N ASP A 722 -21.14 25.87 -19.83
CA ASP A 722 -22.39 25.70 -19.11
C ASP A 722 -23.52 25.34 -20.10
N ARG A 723 -23.83 24.05 -20.17
CA ARG A 723 -24.82 23.51 -21.11
C ARG A 723 -26.24 24.08 -20.90
N SER A 724 -26.53 24.70 -19.76
CA SER A 724 -27.82 25.37 -19.53
C SER A 724 -27.96 26.66 -20.38
N THR A 725 -26.86 27.16 -20.94
CA THR A 725 -26.82 28.39 -21.74
C THR A 725 -26.78 28.14 -23.26
N THR A 726 -26.69 26.86 -23.66
CA THR A 726 -26.73 26.42 -25.07
C THR A 726 -27.98 25.61 -25.36
N GLU A 727 -28.36 25.45 -26.64
CA GLU A 727 -29.40 24.52 -27.02
C GLU A 727 -28.97 23.08 -26.78
N ILE A 728 -29.93 22.17 -26.62
CA ILE A 728 -29.64 20.78 -26.26
C ILE A 728 -28.72 20.05 -27.24
N ASN A 729 -28.84 20.39 -28.54
CA ASN A 729 -28.08 19.78 -29.62
C ASN A 729 -26.82 20.57 -30.01
N ASP A 730 -26.55 21.72 -29.36
CA ASP A 730 -25.33 22.46 -29.63
C ASP A 730 -24.14 21.80 -29.00
N ILE A 731 -23.14 21.46 -29.76
CA ILE A 731 -21.92 20.79 -29.25
C ILE A 731 -20.66 21.53 -29.77
N PRO A 732 -19.58 21.50 -28.97
CA PRO A 732 -18.34 22.11 -29.42
C PRO A 732 -17.62 21.22 -30.47
N THR A 733 -16.92 21.86 -31.37
CA THR A 733 -16.14 21.18 -32.42
C THR A 733 -14.91 20.46 -31.91
N THR A 734 -14.47 20.82 -30.71
CA THR A 734 -13.33 20.20 -30.00
C THR A 734 -13.79 19.49 -28.74
N ALA A 735 -12.94 18.66 -28.16
CA ALA A 735 -13.26 17.96 -26.89
C ALA A 735 -13.42 18.97 -25.74
N PHE A 736 -14.51 18.84 -24.98
CA PHE A 736 -14.77 19.56 -23.75
C PHE A 736 -15.05 18.59 -22.60
N PRO A 737 -14.55 18.91 -21.37
CA PRO A 737 -13.76 20.10 -21.03
C PRO A 737 -12.42 20.14 -21.74
N ALA A 738 -12.02 21.32 -22.23
CA ALA A 738 -10.73 21.51 -22.88
C ALA A 738 -9.63 21.73 -21.82
N ALA A 739 -8.59 20.90 -21.82
CA ALA A 739 -7.43 21.08 -20.96
C ALA A 739 -6.54 22.19 -21.47
N LEU A 740 -6.33 23.23 -20.66
CA LEU A 740 -5.54 24.41 -21.03
C LEU A 740 -4.43 24.62 -20.01
N SER A 741 -3.22 24.89 -20.50
CA SER A 741 -2.08 25.32 -19.67
C SER A 741 -1.84 26.80 -19.90
N LEU A 742 -2.23 27.65 -18.95
CA LEU A 742 -2.10 29.10 -19.04
C LEU A 742 -0.72 29.53 -18.54
N SER A 743 0.01 30.19 -19.42
CA SER A 743 1.30 30.81 -19.11
C SER A 743 1.13 32.25 -18.59
N ASN A 744 2.23 32.86 -18.14
CA ASN A 744 2.25 34.27 -17.72
C ASN A 744 2.03 35.27 -18.88
N LYS A 745 1.90 34.78 -20.14
CA LYS A 745 1.58 35.60 -21.32
C LYS A 745 0.07 35.57 -21.56
N GLU A 746 -0.40 36.42 -22.45
CA GLU A 746 -1.77 36.37 -22.95
C GLU A 746 -2.01 34.98 -23.59
N ASN A 747 -3.11 34.37 -23.22
CA ASN A 747 -3.50 33.04 -23.70
C ASN A 747 -4.78 33.22 -24.53
N THR A 748 -4.86 32.50 -25.65
CA THR A 748 -6.02 32.52 -26.53
C THR A 748 -6.46 31.12 -26.83
N PHE A 749 -7.79 30.88 -26.77
CA PHE A 749 -8.37 29.60 -27.13
C PHE A 749 -9.68 29.83 -27.88
N ASN A 750 -9.71 29.46 -29.17
CA ASN A 750 -10.86 29.60 -30.05
C ASN A 750 -11.44 28.20 -30.34
N PHE A 751 -12.75 28.12 -30.39
CA PHE A 751 -13.46 26.90 -30.79
C PHE A 751 -14.79 27.22 -31.44
N GLY A 752 -15.38 26.25 -32.12
CA GLY A 752 -16.69 26.39 -32.75
C GLY A 752 -17.79 25.69 -31.98
N LEU A 753 -19.02 26.17 -32.08
CA LEU A 753 -20.21 25.41 -31.71
C LEU A 753 -20.99 25.03 -32.99
N THR A 754 -21.41 23.79 -33.07
CA THR A 754 -22.14 23.19 -34.17
C THR A 754 -23.32 22.35 -33.65
N THR A 755 -24.28 22.03 -34.55
CA THR A 755 -25.37 21.13 -34.16
C THR A 755 -24.92 19.68 -34.24
N ALA A 756 -25.19 18.91 -33.20
CA ALA A 756 -24.84 17.51 -33.12
C ALA A 756 -25.47 16.67 -34.24
N ALA A 757 -24.73 15.71 -34.74
CA ALA A 757 -25.21 14.69 -35.64
C ALA A 757 -25.60 13.41 -34.88
N LYS A 758 -26.29 12.52 -35.58
CA LYS A 758 -26.77 11.24 -35.04
C LYS A 758 -26.42 10.13 -36.04
N VAL A 759 -26.05 8.98 -35.52
CA VAL A 759 -25.98 7.73 -36.26
C VAL A 759 -27.00 6.77 -35.64
N GLN A 760 -27.87 6.25 -36.46
CA GLN A 760 -28.84 5.22 -36.01
C GLN A 760 -28.79 4.05 -36.99
N GLY A 761 -29.21 2.89 -36.53
CA GLY A 761 -29.20 1.71 -37.38
C GLY A 761 -30.02 0.58 -36.82
N HIS A 762 -30.38 -0.33 -37.75
CA HIS A 762 -31.11 -1.53 -37.45
C HIS A 762 -30.24 -2.77 -37.73
N ILE A 763 -30.30 -3.77 -36.84
CA ILE A 763 -29.58 -5.02 -37.00
C ILE A 763 -30.53 -6.09 -37.52
N GLN A 764 -30.43 -6.37 -38.80
CA GLN A 764 -31.27 -7.38 -39.46
C GLN A 764 -30.65 -8.75 -39.33
N PHE A 765 -31.45 -9.69 -38.89
CA PHE A 765 -31.10 -11.13 -38.83
C PHE A 765 -31.71 -11.86 -40.04
N PRO A 766 -31.06 -12.88 -40.57
CA PRO A 766 -31.66 -13.66 -41.66
C PRO A 766 -32.99 -14.26 -41.19
N GLU A 767 -34.05 -14.06 -41.98
CA GLU A 767 -35.34 -14.70 -41.72
C GLU A 767 -35.15 -16.21 -41.57
N ALA A 768 -35.78 -16.79 -40.58
CA ALA A 768 -35.77 -18.24 -40.44
C ALA A 768 -36.46 -18.84 -41.65
N GLU A 769 -35.73 -19.57 -42.52
CA GLU A 769 -36.34 -20.38 -43.56
C GLU A 769 -37.44 -21.23 -42.93
N GLU A 770 -38.66 -21.15 -43.44
CA GLU A 770 -39.74 -22.03 -43.06
C GLU A 770 -39.24 -23.47 -43.21
N LYS A 771 -39.03 -24.15 -42.10
CA LYS A 771 -38.63 -25.56 -42.10
C LYS A 771 -39.74 -26.38 -42.73
N SER A 772 -39.42 -27.13 -43.75
CA SER A 772 -40.38 -28.11 -44.33
C SER A 772 -40.73 -29.15 -43.25
N PRO A 773 -41.95 -29.73 -43.28
CA PRO A 773 -42.47 -30.59 -42.22
C PRO A 773 -41.72 -31.90 -41.98
N THR A 774 -40.61 -32.16 -42.66
CA THR A 774 -39.84 -33.42 -42.62
C THR A 774 -38.60 -33.41 -41.71
N ASP A 775 -38.30 -32.31 -41.08
CA ASP A 775 -37.13 -32.23 -40.18
C ASP A 775 -37.48 -32.67 -38.76
N ILE A 776 -36.92 -33.81 -38.34
CA ILE A 776 -37.10 -34.45 -37.01
C ILE A 776 -36.61 -33.55 -35.85
N GLU A 777 -35.90 -32.51 -36.10
CA GLU A 777 -35.44 -31.56 -35.08
C GLU A 777 -36.53 -30.68 -34.47
N SER A 778 -37.72 -30.60 -35.06
CA SER A 778 -38.84 -29.75 -34.62
C SER A 778 -39.53 -30.19 -33.33
N LEU A 779 -39.21 -31.37 -32.79
CA LEU A 779 -39.89 -31.92 -31.60
C LEU A 779 -39.18 -31.68 -30.25
N GLN A 780 -37.99 -31.08 -30.23
CA GLN A 780 -37.25 -30.82 -28.99
C GLN A 780 -37.12 -29.35 -28.58
N GLU A 781 -37.62 -28.39 -29.34
CA GLU A 781 -37.66 -27.01 -28.92
C GLU A 781 -38.83 -26.71 -27.97
N LYS A 782 -38.86 -27.32 -26.79
CA LYS A 782 -39.72 -26.86 -25.70
C LYS A 782 -38.88 -26.26 -24.58
N LYS A 783 -39.03 -24.92 -24.42
CA LYS A 783 -38.67 -24.15 -23.20
C LYS A 783 -37.19 -23.98 -22.86
N GLY A 784 -36.41 -23.46 -23.80
CA GLY A 784 -35.25 -22.69 -23.43
C GLY A 784 -35.49 -21.20 -23.74
N LYS A 785 -35.26 -20.24 -22.82
CA LYS A 785 -35.25 -18.82 -23.15
C LYS A 785 -34.31 -18.61 -24.31
N LYS A 786 -34.82 -18.16 -25.48
CA LYS A 786 -33.96 -17.81 -26.63
C LYS A 786 -32.89 -16.86 -26.16
N LYS A 787 -31.64 -17.28 -26.26
CA LYS A 787 -30.49 -16.43 -25.97
C LYS A 787 -30.52 -15.25 -26.93
N LYS A 788 -30.70 -14.01 -26.45
CA LYS A 788 -30.64 -12.84 -27.33
C LYS A 788 -29.19 -12.68 -27.78
N GLU A 789 -28.95 -12.90 -29.06
CA GLU A 789 -27.65 -12.68 -29.68
C GLU A 789 -27.36 -11.17 -29.75
N SER A 790 -26.12 -10.80 -29.57
CA SER A 790 -25.70 -9.39 -29.54
C SER A 790 -24.41 -9.17 -30.32
N ILE A 791 -24.22 -7.94 -30.74
CA ILE A 791 -22.95 -7.45 -31.31
C ILE A 791 -22.52 -6.18 -30.57
N VAL A 792 -21.24 -5.86 -30.58
CA VAL A 792 -20.75 -4.59 -30.10
C VAL A 792 -20.58 -3.66 -31.28
N VAL A 793 -21.22 -2.50 -31.21
CA VAL A 793 -21.09 -1.43 -32.20
C VAL A 793 -20.19 -0.35 -31.59
N GLU A 794 -19.10 -0.05 -32.27
CA GLU A 794 -18.13 0.98 -31.89
C GLU A 794 -18.13 2.08 -32.94
N ALA A 795 -18.47 3.32 -32.55
CA ALA A 795 -18.34 4.50 -33.38
C ALA A 795 -17.08 5.26 -32.96
N VAL A 796 -16.15 5.46 -33.89
CA VAL A 796 -14.83 6.10 -33.63
C VAL A 796 -14.63 7.26 -34.57
N SER A 797 -14.21 8.41 -34.03
CA SER A 797 -13.64 9.54 -34.78
C SER A 797 -12.22 9.80 -34.28
N ASN A 798 -11.56 10.87 -34.70
CA ASN A 798 -10.20 11.21 -34.30
C ASN A 798 -10.04 11.39 -32.77
N ASP A 799 -11.07 11.84 -32.07
CA ASP A 799 -11.04 12.25 -30.67
C ASP A 799 -12.18 11.68 -29.83
N GLN A 800 -13.07 10.89 -30.43
CA GLN A 800 -14.22 10.30 -29.74
C GLN A 800 -14.35 8.82 -30.08
N THR A 801 -14.70 8.03 -29.07
CA THR A 801 -15.01 6.62 -29.23
C THR A 801 -16.22 6.28 -28.37
N TYR A 802 -17.28 5.77 -29.02
CA TYR A 802 -18.47 5.29 -28.33
C TYR A 802 -18.68 3.81 -28.62
N ARG A 803 -19.10 3.07 -27.62
CA ARG A 803 -19.37 1.64 -27.72
C ARG A 803 -20.73 1.33 -27.17
N LYS A 804 -21.48 0.50 -27.87
CA LYS A 804 -22.81 0.06 -27.45
C LYS A 804 -22.98 -1.42 -27.76
N ILE A 805 -23.50 -2.20 -26.81
CA ILE A 805 -23.95 -3.56 -27.09
C ILE A 805 -25.36 -3.47 -27.61
N CYS A 806 -25.57 -4.05 -28.79
CA CYS A 806 -26.86 -4.02 -29.47
C CYS A 806 -27.32 -5.45 -29.69
N PHE A 807 -28.57 -5.72 -29.34
CA PHE A 807 -29.18 -7.00 -29.56
C PHE A 807 -29.72 -7.11 -30.99
N ILE A 808 -29.69 -8.31 -31.53
CA ILE A 808 -30.17 -8.54 -32.88
C ILE A 808 -31.67 -8.32 -32.95
N GLY A 809 -32.11 -7.62 -33.99
CA GLY A 809 -33.51 -7.21 -34.16
C GLY A 809 -33.90 -5.95 -33.40
N GLU A 810 -32.95 -5.26 -32.77
CA GLU A 810 -33.18 -4.00 -32.11
C GLU A 810 -32.47 -2.86 -32.87
N ASP A 811 -33.00 -1.63 -32.71
CA ASP A 811 -32.39 -0.43 -33.24
C ASP A 811 -31.28 0.04 -32.30
N PHE A 812 -30.24 0.62 -32.85
CA PHE A 812 -29.23 1.31 -32.07
C PHE A 812 -29.11 2.77 -32.53
N ASP A 813 -28.66 3.62 -31.63
CA ASP A 813 -28.37 5.01 -31.92
C ASP A 813 -27.14 5.49 -31.16
N PHE A 814 -26.40 6.39 -31.80
CA PHE A 814 -25.40 7.25 -31.19
C PHE A 814 -25.82 8.68 -31.41
N THR A 815 -26.13 9.39 -30.35
CA THR A 815 -26.54 10.77 -30.37
C THR A 815 -25.41 11.70 -29.93
N TYR A 816 -25.51 12.98 -30.22
CA TYR A 816 -24.53 14.00 -29.85
C TYR A 816 -23.14 13.77 -30.45
N LEU A 817 -23.09 13.24 -31.67
CA LEU A 817 -21.86 13.05 -32.40
C LEU A 817 -21.39 14.37 -33.02
N ARG A 818 -20.10 14.64 -32.93
CA ARG A 818 -19.56 15.80 -33.67
C ARG A 818 -19.58 15.56 -35.19
N PRO A 819 -19.92 16.57 -35.99
CA PRO A 819 -19.72 16.50 -37.44
C PRO A 819 -18.25 16.22 -37.78
N GLY A 820 -18.02 15.44 -38.82
CA GLY A 820 -16.68 15.02 -39.25
C GLY A 820 -16.64 13.54 -39.65
N ASP A 821 -15.45 13.03 -39.82
CA ASP A 821 -15.23 11.64 -40.26
C ASP A 821 -15.40 10.64 -39.14
N TRP A 822 -16.26 9.66 -39.39
CA TRP A 822 -16.58 8.59 -38.48
C TRP A 822 -16.35 7.22 -39.10
N THR A 823 -15.91 6.30 -38.23
CA THR A 823 -15.80 4.88 -38.55
C THR A 823 -16.63 4.12 -37.55
N VAL A 824 -17.68 3.41 -38.04
CA VAL A 824 -18.43 2.46 -37.22
C VAL A 824 -17.87 1.08 -37.48
N LYS A 825 -17.41 0.41 -36.40
CA LYS A 825 -16.87 -0.95 -36.40
C LYS A 825 -17.81 -1.87 -35.63
N LEU A 826 -17.98 -3.07 -36.14
CA LEU A 826 -18.86 -4.06 -35.56
C LEU A 826 -18.04 -5.28 -35.09
N TYR A 827 -18.25 -5.67 -33.85
CA TYR A 827 -17.56 -6.82 -33.28
C TYR A 827 -18.53 -7.93 -32.94
N ARG A 828 -18.18 -9.16 -33.27
CA ARG A 828 -18.98 -10.38 -33.09
C ARG A 828 -19.13 -10.84 -31.63
N ASN A 829 -18.98 -9.99 -30.66
CA ASN A 829 -18.94 -10.34 -29.25
C ASN A 829 -20.34 -10.70 -28.73
N GLY A 830 -20.70 -11.98 -28.81
CA GLY A 830 -22.02 -12.49 -28.41
C GLY A 830 -22.81 -13.08 -29.58
N LEU A 831 -22.26 -13.08 -30.80
CA LEU A 831 -22.83 -13.72 -31.98
C LEU A 831 -22.34 -15.15 -32.13
N ASP A 832 -23.27 -16.09 -32.40
CA ASP A 832 -22.95 -17.49 -32.64
C ASP A 832 -22.02 -17.63 -33.87
N LYS A 833 -21.15 -18.65 -33.88
CA LYS A 833 -20.18 -18.89 -34.94
C LYS A 833 -20.82 -19.19 -36.31
N ARG A 834 -22.05 -19.61 -36.32
CA ARG A 834 -22.84 -19.87 -37.53
C ARG A 834 -23.17 -18.61 -38.32
N TYR A 835 -23.00 -17.46 -37.72
CA TYR A 835 -23.33 -16.16 -38.31
C TYR A 835 -22.11 -15.30 -38.47
N LYS A 836 -22.09 -14.48 -39.49
CA LYS A 836 -21.12 -13.43 -39.70
C LYS A 836 -21.80 -12.10 -40.00
N ILE A 837 -21.15 -11.03 -39.69
CA ILE A 837 -21.57 -9.68 -40.04
C ILE A 837 -21.13 -9.49 -41.49
N SER A 838 -22.05 -9.05 -42.36
CA SER A 838 -21.78 -8.91 -43.81
C SER A 838 -20.75 -7.81 -44.07
N THR A 839 -20.87 -6.69 -43.35
CA THR A 839 -19.95 -5.55 -43.37
C THR A 839 -19.63 -5.18 -41.93
N ASP A 840 -18.38 -5.30 -41.53
CA ASP A 840 -17.92 -5.07 -40.18
C ASP A 840 -17.36 -3.66 -39.94
N LYS A 841 -17.27 -2.84 -41.02
CA LYS A 841 -16.73 -1.49 -40.94
C LYS A 841 -17.47 -0.56 -41.93
N PHE A 842 -17.97 0.57 -41.40
CA PHE A 842 -18.58 1.65 -42.18
C PHE A 842 -17.78 2.94 -41.97
N GLN A 843 -17.47 3.67 -43.07
CA GLN A 843 -16.77 4.93 -42.98
C GLN A 843 -17.61 5.99 -43.71
N PHE A 844 -17.81 7.12 -43.07
CA PHE A 844 -18.61 8.24 -43.63
C PHE A 844 -18.27 9.54 -42.90
N THR A 845 -18.61 10.63 -43.53
CA THR A 845 -18.54 11.99 -42.95
C THR A 845 -19.95 12.40 -42.52
N LEU A 846 -20.09 12.88 -41.26
CA LEU A 846 -21.32 13.44 -40.73
C LEU A 846 -21.32 14.95 -40.89
N HIS A 847 -22.41 15.50 -41.41
CA HIS A 847 -22.66 16.95 -41.45
C HIS A 847 -23.44 17.43 -40.19
N PRO A 848 -23.40 18.75 -39.88
CA PRO A 848 -24.21 19.29 -38.77
C PRO A 848 -25.70 18.95 -38.90
N ALA A 849 -26.31 18.51 -37.81
CA ALA A 849 -27.70 18.04 -37.69
C ALA A 849 -28.06 16.82 -38.56
N GLU A 850 -27.10 16.15 -39.18
CA GLU A 850 -27.36 14.95 -40.00
C GLU A 850 -27.72 13.75 -39.13
N THR A 851 -28.68 12.97 -39.59
CA THR A 851 -28.98 11.64 -39.10
C THR A 851 -28.54 10.62 -40.13
N LYS A 852 -27.53 9.82 -39.84
CA LYS A 852 -27.02 8.76 -40.70
C LYS A 852 -27.64 7.44 -40.33
N GLU A 853 -28.29 6.77 -41.29
CA GLU A 853 -28.84 5.45 -41.10
C GLU A 853 -27.86 4.37 -41.56
N LEU A 854 -27.72 3.32 -40.78
CA LEU A 854 -26.91 2.15 -41.07
C LEU A 854 -27.77 0.88 -40.99
N ASN A 855 -27.83 0.12 -42.07
CA ASN A 855 -28.43 -1.18 -42.06
C ASN A 855 -27.37 -2.27 -41.94
N ILE A 856 -27.40 -3.00 -40.82
CA ILE A 856 -26.45 -4.04 -40.49
C ILE A 856 -27.09 -5.39 -40.79
N HIS A 857 -26.55 -6.12 -41.76
CA HIS A 857 -27.03 -7.45 -42.13
C HIS A 857 -26.13 -8.53 -41.51
N ILE A 858 -26.76 -9.42 -40.78
CA ILE A 858 -26.12 -10.65 -40.29
C ILE A 858 -26.50 -11.76 -41.25
N VAL A 859 -25.54 -12.52 -41.72
CA VAL A 859 -25.75 -13.62 -42.70
C VAL A 859 -25.25 -14.93 -42.12
N LYS A 860 -25.88 -16.04 -42.51
CA LYS A 860 -25.34 -17.37 -42.20
C LYS A 860 -24.03 -17.59 -42.93
N GLN A 861 -23.05 -18.08 -42.19
CA GLN A 861 -21.76 -18.45 -42.79
C GLN A 861 -21.89 -19.81 -43.46
N GLN A 862 -21.79 -19.82 -44.76
CA GLN A 862 -21.66 -21.10 -45.49
C GLN A 862 -20.27 -21.66 -45.22
N ILE A 863 -20.23 -22.83 -44.63
CA ILE A 863 -18.98 -23.55 -44.44
C ILE A 863 -18.68 -24.26 -45.74
N GLU A 864 -17.74 -23.74 -46.51
CA GLU A 864 -17.19 -24.51 -47.65
C GLU A 864 -16.39 -25.68 -47.06
N ILE A 865 -16.92 -26.88 -47.29
CA ILE A 865 -16.17 -28.12 -47.03
C ILE A 865 -15.20 -28.29 -48.19
N LYS A 866 -13.96 -27.85 -47.97
CA LYS A 866 -12.88 -28.17 -48.91
C LYS A 866 -12.47 -29.61 -48.71
N TYR A 867 -12.84 -30.48 -49.60
CA TYR A 867 -12.28 -31.81 -49.66
C TYR A 867 -10.83 -31.70 -50.17
N GLN A 868 -9.87 -32.08 -49.34
CA GLN A 868 -8.50 -32.22 -49.78
C GLN A 868 -8.37 -33.55 -50.52
N GLN A 869 -8.24 -33.50 -51.85
CA GLN A 869 -8.02 -34.66 -52.70
C GLN A 869 -6.53 -35.02 -52.76
N GLU A 870 -5.89 -35.21 -51.64
CA GLU A 870 -4.55 -35.78 -51.62
C GLU A 870 -4.54 -37.09 -50.86
N SER A 871 -4.20 -38.15 -51.61
CA SER A 871 -3.99 -39.46 -51.05
C SER A 871 -2.79 -39.47 -50.09
N LEU A 872 -3.04 -39.75 -48.80
CA LEU A 872 -1.99 -39.96 -47.81
C LEU A 872 -1.19 -41.23 -48.23
N LYS A 873 0.00 -41.10 -48.76
CA LYS A 873 0.98 -42.18 -48.87
C LYS A 873 1.60 -42.39 -47.47
N VAL A 874 1.15 -43.46 -46.80
CA VAL A 874 1.79 -43.94 -45.56
C VAL A 874 3.03 -44.73 -45.97
N GLY A 875 4.22 -44.10 -45.87
CA GLY A 875 5.51 -44.77 -46.05
C GLY A 875 6.07 -45.17 -44.70
N TYR A 876 6.37 -46.46 -44.52
CA TYR A 876 7.15 -46.98 -43.40
C TYR A 876 8.59 -46.50 -43.55
N ASN A 877 9.09 -45.68 -42.61
CA ASN A 877 10.52 -45.39 -42.49
C ASN A 877 11.15 -46.34 -41.47
N GLU A 878 11.94 -47.31 -42.00
CA GLU A 878 12.87 -48.06 -41.16
C GLU A 878 13.85 -47.11 -40.45
N ILE A 879 13.87 -47.20 -39.15
CA ILE A 879 14.87 -46.54 -38.29
C ILE A 879 16.19 -47.34 -38.43
N LYS A 880 17.11 -46.86 -39.19
CA LYS A 880 18.51 -47.34 -39.17
C LYS A 880 19.21 -46.79 -37.94
N ASN A 881 19.41 -47.66 -36.96
CA ASN A 881 20.39 -47.42 -35.90
C ASN A 881 21.77 -47.17 -36.49
N LYS A 882 22.37 -45.97 -36.20
CA LYS A 882 23.83 -45.78 -36.24
C LYS A 882 24.35 -45.52 -34.86
N LYS A 883 25.41 -46.29 -34.60
CA LYS A 883 26.23 -46.35 -33.37
C LYS A 883 26.66 -45.00 -32.82
#